data_99431dea45a6d73aa9dbd3472ed1d3b8
#
_entry.id   99431dea45a6d73aa9dbd3472ed1d3b8
#
_cell.length_a   1.000
_cell.length_b   1.000
_cell.length_c   1.000
_cell.angle_alpha   90.00
_cell.angle_beta   90.00
_cell.angle_gamma   90.00
#
_symmetry.space_group_name_H-M   'P 1'
#
loop_
_entity.id
_entity.type
_entity.pdbx_description
1 polymer ?
#
loop_
_entity_poly.entity_id
_entity_poly.type
_entity_poly.pdbx_seq_one_letter_code
_entity_poly.pdbx_strand_id
1 'polypeptide(L)'
;MTEPAARPPIERMLRPRSIAIVGASASPGALGAGVLANLERFHYAGDIHLINANRSEINGRPCLKSPAELPDGVDVAVLAIPRAGILDAVKACAARRVGGVVIYAAGFAEAGAEGKALQEEVARIAKANDMAVEGPNCLGYINYVDGVPLTFGATTPGPADARLGIISQSGAMASVLRAALHARGVGVSLSISTGNEALNGAEDFLDYLIDEPTTRLIALMIEQFRRPRRFLELARRARAAGKTIILLHPGRSAAARKSAETHTGAMTGDYAVMHALVSHEGVAVVETLEELVDFSELLTRWPVLPDRGAAIISESGAFKALALDFAETVGLDLPQPSPAQAAELGAIAPDLILPTNPLDLTAQALVDPGLYGKTMKPLLDDPRYGSLVMAIILSNPLMAKRKVQPVVDALLQFKPEKPVLFAMLGEEAEVPAEIVETVRALGVPFLRSPERALRALARVTDFARRRPAATKPTAPRAAKALPSGTIPEYAAKALLAEAGIAVPRGALAKTLSEAKAAAGSVGYPVALKAQAAALSHKSDAGGVVLNLKDERELEAGWAKLHADVARARPGMALDGVLVEGMARPGVELILGARNDPDWGPVLVVGLGGIFAEALHDVLVLPPDLDADAIADEMRKLKGAALLGAFRGQKARDVEAAAAMAAKLGAFVRAHPEIAEIDVNPVAVYPAGEGALALDALIVVR
;
A
#
# COMPACT_ATOMS: atom_id res chain seq x y z
N MET A 1 31.62 26.67 -23.17
CA MET A 1 31.46 25.59 -22.19
C MET A 1 30.36 26.06 -21.23
N THR A 2 29.17 25.47 -21.31
CA THR A 2 28.10 25.73 -20.34
C THR A 2 28.56 25.23 -18.99
N GLU A 3 28.51 26.08 -17.96
CA GLU A 3 28.72 25.62 -16.58
C GLU A 3 27.85 24.39 -16.30
N PRO A 4 28.41 23.31 -15.71
CA PRO A 4 27.59 22.18 -15.38
C PRO A 4 26.48 22.64 -14.42
N ALA A 5 25.24 22.28 -14.73
CA ALA A 5 24.09 22.61 -13.89
C ALA A 5 24.38 22.25 -12.42
N ALA A 6 24.05 23.16 -11.52
CA ALA A 6 24.25 22.92 -10.07
C ALA A 6 23.49 21.67 -9.64
N ARG A 7 24.15 20.77 -8.94
CA ARG A 7 23.56 19.53 -8.42
C ARG A 7 22.43 19.87 -7.43
N PRO A 8 21.26 19.19 -7.51
CA PRO A 8 20.18 19.39 -6.54
C PRO A 8 20.63 19.13 -5.08
N PRO A 9 20.07 19.83 -4.09
CA PRO A 9 20.46 19.67 -2.68
C PRO A 9 20.41 18.23 -2.16
N ILE A 10 19.35 17.47 -2.49
CA ILE A 10 19.22 16.04 -2.11
C ILE A 10 20.33 15.20 -2.74
N GLU A 11 20.69 15.43 -3.99
CA GLU A 11 21.80 14.73 -4.65
C GLU A 11 23.14 15.06 -3.99
N ARG A 12 23.38 16.33 -3.67
CA ARG A 12 24.56 16.75 -2.92
C ARG A 12 24.64 16.07 -1.58
N MET A 13 23.50 15.99 -0.86
CA MET A 13 23.42 15.33 0.44
C MET A 13 23.67 13.82 0.33
N LEU A 14 23.03 13.10 -0.59
CA LEU A 14 23.09 11.64 -0.68
C LEU A 14 24.34 11.09 -1.40
N ARG A 15 24.99 11.92 -2.26
CA ARG A 15 26.22 11.60 -3.01
C ARG A 15 27.26 12.70 -2.82
N PRO A 16 27.65 13.01 -1.57
CA PRO A 16 28.55 14.12 -1.28
C PRO A 16 29.98 13.86 -1.79
N ARG A 17 30.64 14.91 -2.23
CA ARG A 17 32.07 14.97 -2.52
C ARG A 17 32.84 15.51 -1.33
N SER A 18 32.16 16.22 -0.43
CA SER A 18 32.71 16.77 0.79
C SER A 18 31.71 16.67 1.94
N ILE A 19 32.19 16.28 3.11
CA ILE A 19 31.39 16.04 4.33
C ILE A 19 31.98 16.84 5.47
N ALA A 20 31.13 17.56 6.22
CA ALA A 20 31.47 18.16 7.49
C ALA A 20 30.87 17.38 8.66
N ILE A 21 31.64 17.14 9.72
CA ILE A 21 31.16 16.51 10.96
C ILE A 21 31.18 17.54 12.07
N VAL A 22 30.05 18.15 12.38
CA VAL A 22 29.87 19.10 13.48
C VAL A 22 29.66 18.31 14.77
N GLY A 23 30.54 18.46 15.73
CA GLY A 23 30.61 17.61 16.91
C GLY A 23 31.51 16.39 16.71
N ALA A 24 32.49 16.48 15.83
CA ALA A 24 33.51 15.44 15.67
C ALA A 24 34.19 15.12 17.00
N SER A 25 34.51 13.86 17.25
CA SER A 25 35.10 13.39 18.51
C SER A 25 36.01 12.18 18.29
N ALA A 26 37.02 12.04 19.13
CA ALA A 26 37.82 10.82 19.26
C ALA A 26 37.27 9.89 20.36
N SER A 27 36.30 10.33 21.16
CA SER A 27 35.80 9.56 22.31
C SER A 27 34.89 8.42 21.83
N PRO A 28 35.18 7.17 22.25
CA PRO A 28 34.28 6.04 21.91
C PRO A 28 32.84 6.31 22.38
N GLY A 29 31.87 5.96 21.55
CA GLY A 29 30.43 6.16 21.83
C GLY A 29 29.89 7.57 21.51
N ALA A 30 30.73 8.55 21.22
CA ALA A 30 30.28 9.84 20.72
C ALA A 30 29.75 9.70 19.27
N LEU A 31 28.62 10.37 18.97
CA LEU A 31 27.99 10.26 17.64
C LEU A 31 28.95 10.63 16.50
N GLY A 32 29.65 11.76 16.62
CA GLY A 32 30.61 12.20 15.61
C GLY A 32 31.83 11.26 15.45
N ALA A 33 32.22 10.53 16.51
CA ALA A 33 33.26 9.49 16.40
C ALA A 33 32.75 8.28 15.58
N GLY A 34 31.50 7.89 15.81
CA GLY A 34 30.85 6.80 15.03
C GLY A 34 30.76 7.11 13.53
N VAL A 35 30.37 8.33 13.16
CA VAL A 35 30.36 8.77 11.78
C VAL A 35 31.75 8.73 11.13
N LEU A 36 32.77 9.28 11.79
CA LEU A 36 34.12 9.27 11.27
C LEU A 36 34.65 7.84 11.08
N ALA A 37 34.45 6.96 12.08
CA ALA A 37 34.87 5.56 12.01
C ALA A 37 34.17 4.80 10.88
N ASN A 38 32.89 5.09 10.61
CA ASN A 38 32.17 4.49 9.47
C ASN A 38 32.71 4.98 8.12
N LEU A 39 32.97 6.28 7.95
CA LEU A 39 33.57 6.82 6.73
C LEU A 39 34.95 6.21 6.45
N GLU A 40 35.78 6.03 7.49
CA GLU A 40 37.07 5.35 7.38
C GLU A 40 36.92 3.87 6.98
N ARG A 41 35.96 3.16 7.58
CA ARG A 41 35.68 1.75 7.25
C ARG A 41 35.18 1.54 5.85
N PHE A 42 34.44 2.49 5.29
CA PHE A 42 33.94 2.46 3.91
C PHE A 42 34.94 3.06 2.92
N HIS A 43 36.10 3.50 3.39
CA HIS A 43 37.13 4.13 2.55
C HIS A 43 36.61 5.31 1.76
N TYR A 44 35.79 6.17 2.40
CA TYR A 44 35.24 7.34 1.75
C TYR A 44 36.39 8.23 1.17
N ALA A 45 36.33 8.50 -0.12
CA ALA A 45 37.43 9.16 -0.86
C ALA A 45 37.29 10.69 -0.96
N GLY A 46 36.17 11.26 -0.51
CA GLY A 46 35.91 12.72 -0.56
C GLY A 46 36.55 13.46 0.63
N ASP A 47 36.39 14.77 0.63
CA ASP A 47 36.91 15.64 1.68
C ASP A 47 36.10 15.49 2.99
N ILE A 48 36.81 15.41 4.12
CA ILE A 48 36.19 15.35 5.45
C ILE A 48 36.68 16.54 6.28
N HIS A 49 35.76 17.41 6.67
CA HIS A 49 35.96 18.56 7.52
C HIS A 49 35.48 18.24 8.95
N LEU A 50 36.38 18.22 9.91
CA LEU A 50 36.05 17.97 11.33
C LEU A 50 35.80 19.32 12.02
N ILE A 51 34.71 19.43 12.78
CA ILE A 51 34.37 20.62 13.57
C ILE A 51 34.24 20.24 15.04
N ASN A 52 35.07 20.85 15.88
CA ASN A 52 35.04 20.73 17.35
C ASN A 52 35.52 22.01 18.02
N ALA A 53 34.67 22.67 18.82
CA ALA A 53 34.97 23.94 19.47
C ALA A 53 36.17 23.84 20.42
N ASN A 54 36.43 22.68 21.04
CA ASN A 54 37.40 22.49 22.10
C ASN A 54 38.74 21.81 21.67
N ARG A 55 38.73 21.19 20.46
CA ARG A 55 39.90 20.46 19.94
C ARG A 55 40.40 21.10 18.66
N SER A 56 41.73 21.11 18.49
CA SER A 56 42.37 21.54 17.23
C SER A 56 42.67 20.38 16.29
N GLU A 57 42.63 19.15 16.81
CA GLU A 57 42.94 17.93 16.06
C GLU A 57 42.18 16.71 16.63
N ILE A 58 41.78 15.79 15.76
CA ILE A 58 41.18 14.49 16.07
C ILE A 58 41.81 13.44 15.14
N ASN A 59 42.41 12.40 15.70
CA ASN A 59 43.05 11.30 14.96
C ASN A 59 44.03 11.78 13.88
N GLY A 60 44.85 12.82 14.18
CA GLY A 60 45.80 13.39 13.21
C GLY A 60 45.18 14.30 12.14
N ARG A 61 43.89 14.56 12.21
CA ARG A 61 43.16 15.45 11.29
C ARG A 61 42.88 16.80 11.94
N PRO A 62 43.13 17.95 11.28
CA PRO A 62 42.83 19.26 11.84
C PRO A 62 41.32 19.46 12.05
N CYS A 63 40.95 20.21 13.08
CA CYS A 63 39.57 20.58 13.39
C CYS A 63 39.36 22.08 13.26
N LEU A 64 38.31 22.46 12.57
CA LEU A 64 37.72 23.78 12.60
C LEU A 64 36.98 24.00 13.93
N LYS A 65 36.86 25.26 14.35
CA LYS A 65 36.18 25.61 15.61
C LYS A 65 34.67 25.75 15.48
N SER A 66 34.22 26.11 14.32
CA SER A 66 32.81 26.39 14.01
C SER A 66 32.44 26.04 12.55
N PRO A 67 31.19 25.69 12.26
CA PRO A 67 30.74 25.56 10.90
C PRO A 67 30.91 26.84 10.05
N ALA A 68 31.05 28.01 10.69
CA ALA A 68 31.34 29.27 10.00
C ALA A 68 32.72 29.32 9.33
N GLU A 69 33.62 28.43 9.72
CA GLU A 69 35.00 28.31 9.15
C GLU A 69 35.05 27.30 7.97
N LEU A 70 33.93 26.64 7.62
CA LEU A 70 33.88 25.71 6.50
C LEU A 70 34.17 26.42 5.16
N PRO A 71 34.80 25.71 4.21
CA PRO A 71 34.82 26.14 2.84
C PRO A 71 33.36 26.35 2.32
N ASP A 72 33.21 27.28 1.40
CA ASP A 72 31.90 27.48 0.76
C ASP A 72 31.53 26.29 -0.09
N GLY A 73 30.25 25.87 0.01
CA GLY A 73 29.67 24.86 -0.87
C GLY A 73 30.00 23.41 -0.48
N VAL A 74 30.34 23.11 0.78
CA VAL A 74 30.42 21.73 1.30
C VAL A 74 29.11 21.02 1.01
N ASP A 75 29.15 19.77 0.52
CA ASP A 75 27.97 19.06 0.06
C ASP A 75 27.01 18.67 1.19
N VAL A 76 27.53 18.18 2.32
CA VAL A 76 26.68 17.82 3.46
C VAL A 76 27.38 18.05 4.80
N ALA A 77 26.62 18.49 5.82
CA ALA A 77 27.08 18.58 7.20
C ALA A 77 26.26 17.67 8.11
N VAL A 78 26.92 16.80 8.86
CA VAL A 78 26.32 15.99 9.91
C VAL A 78 26.36 16.76 11.21
N LEU A 79 25.20 16.99 11.85
CA LEU A 79 25.08 17.72 13.10
C LEU A 79 24.98 16.73 14.27
N ALA A 80 26.13 16.26 14.75
CA ALA A 80 26.29 15.34 15.89
C ALA A 80 26.45 16.08 17.21
N ILE A 81 25.60 17.10 17.45
CA ILE A 81 25.63 18.00 18.60
C ILE A 81 24.27 18.02 19.32
N PRO A 82 24.21 18.46 20.61
CA PRO A 82 22.95 18.63 21.33
C PRO A 82 21.97 19.61 20.65
N ARG A 83 20.67 19.39 20.86
CA ARG A 83 19.56 20.21 20.31
C ARG A 83 19.81 21.73 20.40
N ALA A 84 20.31 22.19 21.54
CA ALA A 84 20.52 23.62 21.80
C ALA A 84 21.45 24.31 20.78
N GLY A 85 22.39 23.56 20.15
CA GLY A 85 23.32 24.11 19.17
C GLY A 85 22.87 23.97 17.73
N ILE A 86 21.78 23.26 17.46
CA ILE A 86 21.36 22.91 16.08
C ILE A 86 21.02 24.14 15.25
N LEU A 87 20.22 25.06 15.79
CA LEU A 87 19.76 26.24 15.04
C LEU A 87 20.93 27.11 14.57
N ASP A 88 21.91 27.33 15.45
CA ASP A 88 23.09 28.15 15.12
C ASP A 88 24.02 27.43 14.14
N ALA A 89 24.16 26.11 14.27
CA ALA A 89 24.89 25.30 13.30
C ALA A 89 24.24 25.34 11.91
N VAL A 90 22.90 25.23 11.84
CA VAL A 90 22.13 25.32 10.57
C VAL A 90 22.30 26.70 9.92
N LYS A 91 22.22 27.80 10.69
CA LYS A 91 22.49 29.17 10.20
C LYS A 91 23.92 29.31 9.63
N ALA A 92 24.90 28.77 10.35
CA ALA A 92 26.30 28.83 9.91
C ALA A 92 26.53 27.99 8.65
N CYS A 93 25.95 26.78 8.55
CA CYS A 93 25.97 25.94 7.34
C CYS A 93 25.30 26.65 6.15
N ALA A 94 24.16 27.30 6.34
CA ALA A 94 23.46 28.05 5.31
C ALA A 94 24.32 29.22 4.78
N ALA A 95 24.98 29.98 5.68
CA ALA A 95 25.89 31.06 5.31
C ALA A 95 27.08 30.57 4.48
N ARG A 96 27.49 29.31 4.61
CA ARG A 96 28.55 28.65 3.85
C ARG A 96 28.03 27.85 2.64
N ARG A 97 26.76 28.02 2.26
CA ARG A 97 26.14 27.35 1.12
C ARG A 97 26.31 25.82 1.15
N VAL A 98 26.22 25.23 2.35
CA VAL A 98 26.22 23.77 2.53
C VAL A 98 25.01 23.19 1.81
N GLY A 99 25.15 22.08 1.06
CA GLY A 99 24.10 21.50 0.24
C GLY A 99 23.00 20.81 1.04
N GLY A 100 23.36 20.21 2.16
CA GLY A 100 22.38 19.57 3.07
C GLY A 100 22.91 19.37 4.47
N VAL A 101 21.99 19.12 5.41
CA VAL A 101 22.32 18.80 6.81
C VAL A 101 21.60 17.51 7.23
N VAL A 102 22.30 16.68 8.03
CA VAL A 102 21.76 15.49 8.70
C VAL A 102 21.73 15.77 10.19
N ILE A 103 20.55 15.73 10.82
CA ILE A 103 20.33 16.15 12.21
C ILE A 103 19.91 14.95 13.05
N TYR A 104 20.85 14.44 13.88
CA TYR A 104 20.56 13.30 14.76
C TYR A 104 19.76 13.66 16.00
N ALA A 105 19.92 14.90 16.50
CA ALA A 105 19.31 15.34 17.74
C ALA A 105 17.78 15.17 17.74
N ALA A 106 17.26 14.62 18.84
CA ALA A 106 15.84 14.58 19.17
C ALA A 106 15.42 15.82 19.99
N GLY A 107 14.13 15.91 20.32
CA GLY A 107 13.57 17.00 21.11
C GLY A 107 12.97 18.13 20.24
N PHE A 108 12.53 17.81 19.05
CA PHE A 108 11.88 18.69 18.10
C PHE A 108 10.34 18.52 18.12
N ALA A 109 9.68 18.34 17.00
CA ALA A 109 8.23 18.26 16.92
C ALA A 109 7.62 17.17 17.83
N GLU A 110 8.30 16.06 18.01
CA GLU A 110 7.91 14.97 18.91
C GLU A 110 7.93 15.35 20.40
N ALA A 111 8.64 16.43 20.77
CA ALA A 111 8.73 16.93 22.14
C ALA A 111 7.71 18.06 22.46
N GLY A 112 6.76 18.34 21.54
CA GLY A 112 5.71 19.31 21.75
C GLY A 112 5.92 20.66 21.04
N ALA A 113 5.14 21.66 21.44
CA ALA A 113 5.02 22.92 20.69
C ALA A 113 6.33 23.72 20.53
N GLU A 114 7.15 23.79 21.58
CA GLU A 114 8.46 24.46 21.51
C GLU A 114 9.40 23.79 20.53
N GLY A 115 9.48 22.45 20.60
CA GLY A 115 10.28 21.65 19.67
C GLY A 115 9.80 21.76 18.24
N LYS A 116 8.47 21.81 18.03
CA LYS A 116 7.87 22.03 16.72
C LYS A 116 8.25 23.39 16.13
N ALA A 117 8.16 24.45 16.91
CA ALA A 117 8.57 25.80 16.47
C ALA A 117 10.06 25.84 16.06
N LEU A 118 10.93 25.16 16.81
CA LEU A 118 12.35 25.04 16.47
C LEU A 118 12.55 24.28 15.15
N GLN A 119 11.82 23.19 14.94
CA GLN A 119 11.85 22.42 13.71
C GLN A 119 11.41 23.24 12.50
N GLU A 120 10.32 24.01 12.64
CA GLU A 120 9.81 24.91 11.61
C GLU A 120 10.84 26.00 11.24
N GLU A 121 11.55 26.54 12.23
CA GLU A 121 12.61 27.53 11.99
C GLU A 121 13.81 26.92 11.24
N VAL A 122 14.23 25.69 11.59
CA VAL A 122 15.26 24.96 10.85
C VAL A 122 14.83 24.77 9.39
N ALA A 123 13.60 24.33 9.16
CA ALA A 123 13.05 24.12 7.83
C ALA A 123 13.00 25.44 7.03
N ARG A 124 12.60 26.54 7.66
CA ARG A 124 12.52 27.86 7.05
C ARG A 124 13.89 28.34 6.56
N ILE A 125 14.92 28.20 7.41
CA ILE A 125 16.30 28.61 7.08
C ILE A 125 16.82 27.76 5.92
N ALA A 126 16.65 26.44 6.02
CA ALA A 126 17.16 25.52 5.01
C ALA A 126 16.50 25.78 3.64
N LYS A 127 15.18 25.93 3.60
CA LYS A 127 14.42 26.26 2.38
C LYS A 127 14.85 27.57 1.75
N ALA A 128 15.08 28.60 2.55
CA ALA A 128 15.51 29.91 2.08
C ALA A 128 16.93 29.92 1.47
N ASN A 129 17.74 28.89 1.74
CA ASN A 129 19.13 28.77 1.29
C ASN A 129 19.37 27.55 0.38
N ASP A 130 18.32 26.97 -0.19
CA ASP A 130 18.40 25.79 -1.07
C ASP A 130 19.24 24.66 -0.45
N MET A 131 18.98 24.33 0.81
CA MET A 131 19.70 23.35 1.61
C MET A 131 18.76 22.20 2.00
N ALA A 132 19.13 20.95 1.71
CA ALA A 132 18.38 19.79 2.11
C ALA A 132 18.48 19.52 3.62
N VAL A 133 17.45 18.91 4.22
CA VAL A 133 17.45 18.52 5.63
C VAL A 133 16.96 17.08 5.76
N GLU A 134 17.78 16.20 6.34
CA GLU A 134 17.40 14.88 6.82
C GLU A 134 17.23 14.91 8.33
N GLY A 135 16.12 14.42 8.83
CA GLY A 135 15.75 14.49 10.24
C GLY A 135 14.94 15.76 10.58
N PRO A 136 15.04 16.30 11.80
CA PRO A 136 15.80 15.80 12.98
C PRO A 136 15.30 14.46 13.51
N ASN A 137 15.89 13.98 14.61
CA ASN A 137 15.53 12.71 15.27
C ASN A 137 15.65 11.51 14.31
N CYS A 138 16.75 11.41 13.57
CA CYS A 138 17.01 10.35 12.61
C CYS A 138 18.32 9.59 12.93
N LEU A 139 18.54 8.46 12.28
CA LEU A 139 19.80 7.74 12.32
C LEU A 139 20.74 8.10 11.15
N GLY A 140 20.31 9.01 10.29
CA GLY A 140 21.00 9.33 9.06
C GLY A 140 20.81 8.30 7.97
N TYR A 141 21.72 8.24 7.02
CA TYR A 141 21.62 7.33 5.88
C TYR A 141 22.92 6.59 5.61
N ILE A 142 22.81 5.52 4.81
CA ILE A 142 23.95 4.81 4.25
C ILE A 142 23.70 4.66 2.76
N ASN A 143 24.57 5.23 1.96
CA ASN A 143 24.64 4.98 0.53
C ASN A 143 25.73 3.92 0.28
N TYR A 144 25.31 2.68 0.02
CA TYR A 144 26.24 1.56 -0.23
C TYR A 144 26.81 1.60 -1.65
N VAL A 145 26.13 2.28 -2.59
CA VAL A 145 26.60 2.39 -3.98
C VAL A 145 27.87 3.23 -4.05
N ASP A 146 27.91 4.34 -3.32
CA ASP A 146 29.04 5.28 -3.34
C ASP A 146 29.92 5.18 -2.07
N GLY A 147 29.61 4.27 -1.13
CA GLY A 147 30.38 4.08 0.09
C GLY A 147 30.27 5.27 1.06
N VAL A 148 29.08 5.85 1.23
CA VAL A 148 28.83 7.03 2.10
C VAL A 148 27.93 6.65 3.28
N PRO A 149 28.51 6.26 4.44
CA PRO A 149 27.76 5.91 5.65
C PRO A 149 27.65 7.09 6.62
N LEU A 150 26.69 8.01 6.42
CA LEU A 150 26.41 9.10 7.36
C LEU A 150 25.43 8.64 8.46
N THR A 151 25.88 7.69 9.26
CA THR A 151 25.21 7.17 10.45
C THR A 151 26.19 7.03 11.59
N PHE A 152 25.73 7.19 12.83
CA PHE A 152 26.60 7.05 14.01
C PHE A 152 26.69 5.61 14.53
N GLY A 153 25.73 4.75 14.21
CA GLY A 153 25.78 3.33 14.53
C GLY A 153 26.84 2.60 13.71
N ALA A 154 27.55 1.65 14.33
CA ALA A 154 28.54 0.85 13.61
C ALA A 154 27.90 0.10 12.45
N THR A 155 28.48 0.22 11.25
CA THR A 155 28.00 -0.44 10.04
C THR A 155 29.19 -0.95 9.21
N THR A 156 28.91 -1.94 8.35
CA THR A 156 29.90 -2.54 7.44
C THR A 156 29.38 -2.48 6.01
N PRO A 157 30.27 -2.54 5.00
CA PRO A 157 29.86 -2.75 3.62
C PRO A 157 28.90 -3.94 3.50
N GLY A 158 27.88 -3.79 2.66
CA GLY A 158 26.86 -4.81 2.43
C GLY A 158 27.22 -5.77 1.28
N PRO A 159 26.30 -6.69 0.93
CA PRO A 159 26.42 -7.51 -0.27
C PRO A 159 26.56 -6.67 -1.54
N ALA A 160 27.36 -7.17 -2.51
CA ALA A 160 27.75 -6.41 -3.70
C ALA A 160 26.57 -6.09 -4.65
N ASP A 161 25.53 -6.92 -4.70
CA ASP A 161 24.34 -6.71 -5.56
C ASP A 161 23.33 -5.77 -4.88
N ALA A 162 23.65 -4.49 -4.83
CA ALA A 162 22.92 -3.47 -4.07
C ALA A 162 21.74 -2.89 -4.87
N ARG A 163 20.60 -3.60 -4.91
CA ARG A 163 19.43 -3.22 -5.73
C ARG A 163 18.22 -2.70 -4.95
N LEU A 164 18.26 -2.74 -3.63
CA LEU A 164 17.11 -2.41 -2.79
C LEU A 164 17.35 -1.11 -2.00
N GLY A 165 16.53 -0.09 -2.25
CA GLY A 165 16.48 1.13 -1.45
C GLY A 165 15.56 0.96 -0.23
N ILE A 166 15.96 1.49 0.91
CA ILE A 166 15.17 1.53 2.15
C ILE A 166 14.90 2.98 2.52
N ILE A 167 13.64 3.33 2.76
CA ILE A 167 13.24 4.59 3.38
C ILE A 167 12.36 4.26 4.59
N SER A 168 12.73 4.76 5.77
CA SER A 168 11.96 4.54 6.99
C SER A 168 11.93 5.81 7.84
N GLN A 169 10.74 6.19 8.33
CA GLN A 169 10.61 7.26 9.31
C GLN A 169 11.18 6.86 10.67
N SER A 170 11.15 5.55 10.97
CA SER A 170 11.78 4.99 12.17
C SER A 170 13.23 4.55 11.89
N GLY A 171 14.18 5.16 12.58
CA GLY A 171 15.61 4.81 12.45
C GLY A 171 15.90 3.38 12.89
N ALA A 172 15.30 2.94 13.99
CA ALA A 172 15.45 1.57 14.49
C ALA A 172 14.99 0.55 13.45
N MET A 173 13.85 0.80 12.82
CA MET A 173 13.30 -0.10 11.81
C MET A 173 14.12 -0.10 10.51
N ALA A 174 14.68 1.04 10.09
CA ALA A 174 15.64 1.08 8.98
C ALA A 174 16.84 0.15 9.24
N SER A 175 17.38 0.18 10.47
CA SER A 175 18.49 -0.68 10.85
C SER A 175 18.13 -2.17 10.92
N VAL A 176 16.98 -2.51 11.49
CA VAL A 176 16.49 -3.89 11.59
C VAL A 176 16.23 -4.46 10.19
N LEU A 177 15.54 -3.71 9.32
CA LEU A 177 15.25 -4.13 7.95
C LEU A 177 16.53 -4.36 7.15
N ARG A 178 17.47 -3.42 7.20
CA ARG A 178 18.78 -3.54 6.54
C ARG A 178 19.52 -4.79 7.03
N ALA A 179 19.63 -4.99 8.35
CA ALA A 179 20.35 -6.12 8.93
C ALA A 179 19.71 -7.46 8.50
N ALA A 180 18.38 -7.55 8.52
CA ALA A 180 17.66 -8.76 8.10
C ALA A 180 17.89 -9.08 6.62
N LEU A 181 17.88 -8.07 5.74
CA LEU A 181 18.13 -8.24 4.31
C LEU A 181 19.58 -8.63 4.03
N HIS A 182 20.55 -7.97 4.66
CA HIS A 182 21.97 -8.35 4.53
C HIS A 182 22.24 -9.78 5.00
N ALA A 183 21.64 -10.22 6.12
CA ALA A 183 21.74 -11.60 6.60
C ALA A 183 21.19 -12.63 5.61
N ARG A 184 20.35 -12.19 4.67
CA ARG A 184 19.82 -13.01 3.58
C ARG A 184 20.58 -12.86 2.27
N GLY A 185 21.68 -12.09 2.26
CA GLY A 185 22.45 -11.81 1.06
C GLY A 185 21.75 -10.88 0.07
N VAL A 186 20.76 -10.09 0.53
CA VAL A 186 20.09 -9.05 -0.27
C VAL A 186 20.85 -7.75 -0.11
N GLY A 187 21.41 -7.22 -1.19
CA GLY A 187 22.16 -5.98 -1.20
C GLY A 187 21.24 -4.75 -1.18
N VAL A 188 21.56 -3.83 -0.25
CA VAL A 188 20.87 -2.55 -0.11
C VAL A 188 21.67 -1.47 -0.85
N SER A 189 21.01 -0.69 -1.71
CA SER A 189 21.63 0.45 -2.41
C SER A 189 21.74 1.68 -1.49
N LEU A 190 20.62 2.10 -0.92
CA LEU A 190 20.55 3.16 0.07
C LEU A 190 19.65 2.75 1.22
N SER A 191 20.01 3.13 2.45
CA SER A 191 19.17 2.98 3.64
C SER A 191 19.06 4.35 4.31
N ILE A 192 17.86 4.94 4.27
CA ILE A 192 17.60 6.32 4.70
C ILE A 192 16.63 6.30 5.87
N SER A 193 17.01 6.97 6.98
CA SER A 193 16.17 7.19 8.15
C SER A 193 15.70 8.64 8.16
N THR A 194 14.45 8.91 7.77
CA THR A 194 13.99 10.28 7.58
C THR A 194 13.64 11.04 8.88
N GLY A 195 13.41 10.33 9.99
CA GLY A 195 13.08 10.93 11.29
C GLY A 195 11.81 11.79 11.22
N ASN A 196 11.88 12.99 11.81
CA ASN A 196 10.73 13.92 11.89
C ASN A 196 10.38 14.61 10.56
N GLU A 197 11.25 14.53 9.54
CA GLU A 197 11.01 15.14 8.22
C GLU A 197 10.72 16.65 8.29
N ALA A 198 11.68 17.41 8.83
CA ALA A 198 11.49 18.86 8.98
C ALA A 198 11.29 19.58 7.65
N LEU A 199 12.02 19.20 6.61
CA LEU A 199 11.91 19.77 5.27
C LEU A 199 11.74 18.68 4.20
N ASN A 200 12.70 17.77 4.09
CA ASN A 200 12.64 16.66 3.14
C ASN A 200 12.06 15.43 3.83
N GLY A 201 11.04 14.84 3.20
CA GLY A 201 10.35 13.68 3.70
C GLY A 201 10.55 12.45 2.82
N ALA A 202 9.87 11.37 3.16
CA ALA A 202 9.93 10.10 2.45
C ALA A 202 9.66 10.26 0.95
N GLU A 203 8.74 11.15 0.55
CA GLU A 203 8.42 11.38 -0.85
C GLU A 203 9.59 12.02 -1.63
N ASP A 204 10.42 12.85 -0.99
CA ASP A 204 11.58 13.46 -1.67
C ASP A 204 12.69 12.44 -1.88
N PHE A 205 12.93 11.59 -0.89
CA PHE A 205 13.89 10.49 -1.02
C PHE A 205 13.40 9.41 -1.98
N LEU A 206 12.09 9.14 -2.02
CA LEU A 206 11.49 8.25 -3.01
C LEU A 206 11.70 8.80 -4.43
N ASP A 207 11.47 10.10 -4.64
CA ASP A 207 11.71 10.78 -5.92
C ASP A 207 13.15 10.56 -6.41
N TYR A 208 14.13 10.74 -5.51
CA TYR A 208 15.54 10.47 -5.80
C TYR A 208 15.79 8.99 -6.15
N LEU A 209 15.26 8.03 -5.35
CA LEU A 209 15.47 6.60 -5.58
C LEU A 209 14.83 6.09 -6.89
N ILE A 210 13.79 6.75 -7.38
CA ILE A 210 13.19 6.42 -8.68
C ILE A 210 14.18 6.68 -9.80
N ASP A 211 15.00 7.72 -9.71
CA ASP A 211 15.99 8.07 -10.73
C ASP A 211 17.36 7.41 -10.50
N GLU A 212 17.62 6.91 -9.28
CA GLU A 212 18.88 6.23 -8.96
C GLU A 212 19.00 4.90 -9.75
N PRO A 213 20.01 4.74 -10.62
CA PRO A 213 20.03 3.67 -11.63
C PRO A 213 20.25 2.25 -11.05
N THR A 214 20.87 2.12 -9.88
CA THR A 214 21.17 0.82 -9.26
C THR A 214 19.94 0.25 -8.54
N THR A 215 19.12 1.11 -7.93
CA THR A 215 17.92 0.71 -7.19
C THR A 215 16.84 0.15 -8.12
N ARG A 216 16.30 -1.01 -7.81
CA ARG A 216 15.20 -1.68 -8.52
C ARG A 216 13.96 -1.85 -7.67
N LEU A 217 14.16 -2.06 -6.38
CA LEU A 217 13.13 -2.22 -5.38
C LEU A 217 13.26 -1.12 -4.32
N ILE A 218 12.15 -0.65 -3.79
CA ILE A 218 12.14 0.38 -2.74
C ILE A 218 11.24 -0.11 -1.62
N ALA A 219 11.84 -0.46 -0.47
CA ALA A 219 11.13 -0.87 0.73
C ALA A 219 10.88 0.34 1.63
N LEU A 220 9.61 0.62 1.88
CA LEU A 220 9.17 1.76 2.66
C LEU A 220 8.56 1.32 3.99
N MET A 221 8.94 1.99 5.07
CA MET A 221 8.23 1.95 6.33
C MET A 221 7.81 3.37 6.71
N ILE A 222 6.58 3.72 6.44
CA ILE A 222 6.02 5.06 6.55
C ILE A 222 4.91 5.08 7.60
N GLU A 223 5.08 5.85 8.65
CA GLU A 223 4.08 6.06 9.71
C GLU A 223 3.07 7.13 9.33
N GLN A 224 3.53 8.14 8.56
CA GLN A 224 2.70 9.23 8.08
C GLN A 224 3.17 9.74 6.71
N PHE A 225 2.25 9.87 5.78
CA PHE A 225 2.50 10.54 4.50
C PHE A 225 2.36 12.05 4.67
N ARG A 226 3.39 12.80 4.31
CA ARG A 226 3.35 14.27 4.33
C ARG A 226 2.60 14.84 3.12
N ARG A 227 2.73 14.18 1.98
CA ARG A 227 2.17 14.59 0.68
C ARG A 227 1.57 13.39 -0.05
N PRO A 228 0.40 12.87 0.43
CA PRO A 228 -0.20 11.63 -0.09
C PRO A 228 -0.41 11.63 -1.60
N ARG A 229 -0.91 12.74 -2.17
CA ARG A 229 -1.11 12.84 -3.64
C ARG A 229 0.21 12.79 -4.40
N ARG A 230 1.27 13.42 -3.87
CA ARG A 230 2.61 13.33 -4.46
C ARG A 230 3.15 11.91 -4.40
N PHE A 231 2.88 11.18 -3.31
CA PHE A 231 3.24 9.77 -3.21
C PHE A 231 2.58 8.92 -4.30
N LEU A 232 1.29 9.13 -4.62
CA LEU A 232 0.61 8.42 -5.72
C LEU A 232 1.26 8.74 -7.09
N GLU A 233 1.63 9.99 -7.33
CA GLU A 233 2.36 10.38 -8.55
C GLU A 233 3.70 9.67 -8.65
N LEU A 234 4.45 9.60 -7.54
CA LEU A 234 5.74 8.93 -7.46
C LEU A 234 5.59 7.41 -7.63
N ALA A 235 4.54 6.81 -7.08
CA ALA A 235 4.25 5.39 -7.27
C ALA A 235 4.02 5.06 -8.75
N ARG A 236 3.24 5.88 -9.47
CA ARG A 236 3.07 5.75 -10.93
C ARG A 236 4.39 5.89 -11.68
N ARG A 237 5.22 6.87 -11.29
CA ARG A 237 6.51 7.11 -11.91
C ARG A 237 7.49 5.96 -11.65
N ALA A 238 7.53 5.42 -10.42
CA ALA A 238 8.33 4.24 -10.08
C ALA A 238 7.92 3.02 -10.94
N ARG A 239 6.61 2.77 -11.06
CA ARG A 239 6.06 1.71 -11.90
C ARG A 239 6.45 1.90 -13.38
N ALA A 240 6.32 3.11 -13.91
CA ALA A 240 6.72 3.44 -15.29
C ALA A 240 8.21 3.24 -15.51
N ALA A 241 9.05 3.47 -14.50
CA ALA A 241 10.49 3.21 -14.51
C ALA A 241 10.84 1.72 -14.26
N GLY A 242 9.86 0.84 -14.13
CA GLY A 242 10.08 -0.59 -13.85
C GLY A 242 10.53 -0.89 -12.43
N LYS A 243 10.39 0.06 -11.50
CA LYS A 243 10.72 -0.13 -10.09
C LYS A 243 9.49 -0.51 -9.27
N THR A 244 9.67 -1.41 -8.31
CA THR A 244 8.59 -1.85 -7.43
C THR A 244 8.76 -1.21 -6.05
N ILE A 245 7.67 -0.68 -5.52
CA ILE A 245 7.58 -0.16 -4.15
C ILE A 245 6.90 -1.21 -3.29
N ILE A 246 7.49 -1.50 -2.13
CA ILE A 246 6.90 -2.34 -1.06
C ILE A 246 6.68 -1.43 0.14
N LEU A 247 5.45 -1.37 0.65
CA LEU A 247 5.06 -0.46 1.72
C LEU A 247 4.57 -1.22 2.95
N LEU A 248 5.20 -0.97 4.08
CA LEU A 248 4.67 -1.26 5.41
C LEU A 248 4.19 0.05 6.04
N HIS A 249 2.88 0.14 6.30
CA HIS A 249 2.27 1.31 6.93
C HIS A 249 1.52 0.88 8.20
N PRO A 250 1.94 1.30 9.41
CA PRO A 250 1.18 1.09 10.63
C PRO A 250 -0.08 1.98 10.64
N GLY A 251 -1.11 1.59 11.41
CA GLY A 251 -2.34 2.38 11.52
C GLY A 251 -3.60 1.66 11.02
N ARG A 252 -3.51 0.36 10.67
CA ARG A 252 -4.67 -0.44 10.28
C ARG A 252 -5.73 -0.53 11.40
N SER A 253 -5.32 -0.72 12.63
CA SER A 253 -6.22 -0.76 13.79
C SER A 253 -6.46 0.64 14.37
N ALA A 254 -7.63 0.85 15.00
CA ALA A 254 -7.93 2.10 15.71
C ALA A 254 -6.91 2.42 16.81
N ALA A 255 -6.44 1.39 17.52
CA ALA A 255 -5.41 1.54 18.55
C ALA A 255 -4.06 1.99 17.94
N ALA A 256 -3.66 1.43 16.79
CA ALA A 256 -2.44 1.81 16.12
C ALA A 256 -2.52 3.26 15.59
N ARG A 257 -3.67 3.67 15.03
CA ARG A 257 -3.88 5.07 14.61
C ARG A 257 -3.71 6.05 15.76
N LYS A 258 -4.36 5.77 16.90
CA LYS A 258 -4.24 6.61 18.10
C LYS A 258 -2.80 6.67 18.63
N SER A 259 -2.05 5.57 18.56
CA SER A 259 -0.64 5.52 18.95
C SER A 259 0.23 6.38 18.02
N ALA A 260 0.00 6.31 16.71
CA ALA A 260 0.73 7.10 15.72
C ALA A 260 0.50 8.61 15.91
N GLU A 261 -0.74 9.04 16.19
CA GLU A 261 -1.05 10.44 16.53
C GLU A 261 -0.24 10.97 17.72
N THR A 262 -0.05 10.12 18.73
CA THR A 262 0.73 10.48 19.92
C THR A 262 2.24 10.55 19.61
N HIS A 263 2.73 9.68 18.72
CA HIS A 263 4.16 9.58 18.39
C HIS A 263 4.61 10.61 17.35
N THR A 264 3.79 10.86 16.33
CA THR A 264 4.14 11.77 15.22
C THR A 264 3.56 13.18 15.38
N GLY A 265 2.62 13.37 16.32
CA GLY A 265 1.94 14.64 16.55
C GLY A 265 0.98 15.06 15.42
N ALA A 266 0.60 14.14 14.54
CA ALA A 266 -0.30 14.42 13.43
C ALA A 266 -1.41 13.37 13.31
N MET A 267 -2.58 13.78 12.82
CA MET A 267 -3.69 12.86 12.56
C MET A 267 -3.32 11.86 11.45
N THR A 268 -3.56 10.58 11.72
CA THR A 268 -3.39 9.54 10.70
C THR A 268 -4.60 9.52 9.78
N GLY A 269 -4.36 9.51 8.46
CA GLY A 269 -5.41 9.39 7.44
C GLY A 269 -6.17 8.06 7.47
N ASP A 270 -7.18 7.93 6.61
CA ASP A 270 -7.95 6.69 6.47
C ASP A 270 -7.11 5.59 5.82
N TYR A 271 -6.78 4.54 6.59
CA TYR A 271 -5.99 3.40 6.12
C TYR A 271 -6.63 2.70 4.90
N ALA A 272 -7.96 2.56 4.87
CA ALA A 272 -8.63 1.88 3.76
C ALA A 272 -8.51 2.69 2.46
N VAL A 273 -8.60 4.01 2.55
CA VAL A 273 -8.38 4.92 1.41
C VAL A 273 -6.94 4.84 0.92
N MET A 274 -5.98 4.97 1.83
CA MET A 274 -4.55 4.83 1.52
C MET A 274 -4.30 3.49 0.82
N HIS A 275 -4.72 2.38 1.44
CA HIS A 275 -4.47 1.04 0.93
C HIS A 275 -5.06 0.84 -0.49
N ALA A 276 -6.30 1.27 -0.71
CA ALA A 276 -6.96 1.15 -2.01
C ALA A 276 -6.18 1.91 -3.10
N LEU A 277 -5.84 3.17 -2.84
CA LEU A 277 -5.19 4.03 -3.83
C LEU A 277 -3.73 3.64 -4.10
N VAL A 278 -2.94 3.34 -3.06
CA VAL A 278 -1.54 2.96 -3.29
C VAL A 278 -1.41 1.59 -3.94
N SER A 279 -2.29 0.63 -3.59
CA SER A 279 -2.31 -0.70 -4.24
C SER A 279 -2.69 -0.59 -5.71
N HIS A 280 -3.64 0.28 -6.05
CA HIS A 280 -4.02 0.57 -7.43
C HIS A 280 -2.85 1.11 -8.25
N GLU A 281 -1.99 1.92 -7.64
CA GLU A 281 -0.79 2.42 -8.30
C GLU A 281 0.34 1.39 -8.40
N GLY A 282 0.10 0.15 -7.99
CA GLY A 282 1.05 -0.96 -8.08
C GLY A 282 2.07 -1.01 -6.94
N VAL A 283 1.77 -0.40 -5.81
CA VAL A 283 2.54 -0.54 -4.57
C VAL A 283 2.14 -1.86 -3.89
N ALA A 284 3.13 -2.67 -3.51
CA ALA A 284 2.90 -3.87 -2.72
C ALA A 284 2.75 -3.50 -1.24
N VAL A 285 1.54 -3.50 -0.71
CA VAL A 285 1.28 -3.23 0.70
C VAL A 285 1.41 -4.52 1.50
N VAL A 286 2.27 -4.51 2.54
CA VAL A 286 2.51 -5.63 3.45
C VAL A 286 2.08 -5.26 4.87
N GLU A 287 1.77 -6.27 5.69
CA GLU A 287 1.16 -6.06 7.00
C GLU A 287 2.13 -6.20 8.17
N THR A 288 3.27 -6.88 7.96
CA THR A 288 4.26 -7.13 9.00
C THR A 288 5.68 -6.84 8.51
N LEU A 289 6.59 -6.61 9.47
CA LEU A 289 8.01 -6.44 9.16
C LEU A 289 8.61 -7.68 8.49
N GLU A 290 8.15 -8.86 8.89
CA GLU A 290 8.57 -10.12 8.30
C GLU A 290 8.13 -10.24 6.84
N GLU A 291 6.87 -9.88 6.54
CA GLU A 291 6.39 -9.82 5.15
C GLU A 291 7.21 -8.83 4.32
N LEU A 292 7.58 -7.66 4.88
CA LEU A 292 8.42 -6.68 4.18
C LEU A 292 9.77 -7.29 3.79
N VAL A 293 10.40 -8.03 4.70
CA VAL A 293 11.70 -8.70 4.45
C VAL A 293 11.54 -9.85 3.46
N ASP A 294 10.54 -10.73 3.66
CA ASP A 294 10.32 -11.91 2.82
C ASP A 294 9.97 -11.49 1.37
N PHE A 295 9.04 -10.55 1.23
CA PHE A 295 8.65 -10.01 -0.07
C PHE A 295 9.82 -9.34 -0.80
N SER A 296 10.62 -8.56 -0.08
CA SER A 296 11.84 -7.94 -0.62
C SER A 296 12.84 -8.97 -1.11
N GLU A 297 13.06 -10.07 -0.39
CA GLU A 297 13.96 -11.15 -0.82
C GLU A 297 13.43 -11.83 -2.08
N LEU A 298 12.14 -12.18 -2.13
CA LEU A 298 11.55 -12.86 -3.29
C LEU A 298 11.64 -11.98 -4.55
N LEU A 299 11.25 -10.72 -4.46
CA LEU A 299 11.30 -9.78 -5.58
C LEU A 299 12.73 -9.48 -6.06
N THR A 300 13.71 -9.50 -5.15
CA THR A 300 15.12 -9.30 -5.54
C THR A 300 15.66 -10.48 -6.32
N ARG A 301 15.24 -11.72 -5.96
CA ARG A 301 15.79 -12.94 -6.56
C ARG A 301 15.06 -13.38 -7.81
N TRP A 302 13.78 -13.02 -7.96
CA TRP A 302 12.94 -13.49 -9.06
C TRP A 302 12.77 -12.43 -10.15
N PRO A 303 13.38 -12.62 -11.32
CA PRO A 303 13.20 -11.70 -12.44
C PRO A 303 11.78 -11.75 -13.03
N VAL A 304 11.12 -12.91 -12.90
CA VAL A 304 9.73 -13.14 -13.31
C VAL A 304 8.95 -13.57 -12.07
N LEU A 305 7.85 -12.89 -11.79
CA LEU A 305 6.99 -13.21 -10.66
C LEU A 305 5.97 -14.29 -11.04
N PRO A 306 5.63 -15.21 -10.10
CA PRO A 306 4.61 -16.22 -10.35
C PRO A 306 3.22 -15.58 -10.41
N ASP A 307 2.47 -15.83 -11.49
CA ASP A 307 1.09 -15.37 -11.67
C ASP A 307 0.05 -16.50 -11.55
N ARG A 308 0.51 -17.73 -11.28
CA ARG A 308 -0.30 -18.95 -11.19
C ARG A 308 -0.04 -19.67 -9.87
N GLY A 309 -0.85 -20.71 -9.62
CA GLY A 309 -0.70 -21.56 -8.44
C GLY A 309 0.66 -22.22 -8.34
N ALA A 310 0.98 -22.73 -7.16
CA ALA A 310 2.25 -23.35 -6.86
C ALA A 310 2.18 -24.89 -6.92
N ALA A 311 3.31 -25.54 -7.26
CA ALA A 311 3.55 -26.92 -6.90
C ALA A 311 4.37 -26.98 -5.60
N ILE A 312 4.15 -28.00 -4.77
CA ILE A 312 4.90 -28.23 -3.53
C ILE A 312 5.45 -29.65 -3.56
N ILE A 313 6.76 -29.81 -3.34
CA ILE A 313 7.39 -31.09 -3.04
C ILE A 313 7.67 -31.16 -1.54
N SER A 314 7.27 -32.24 -0.90
CA SER A 314 7.47 -32.51 0.53
C SER A 314 7.87 -33.97 0.74
N GLU A 315 8.25 -34.32 1.96
CA GLU A 315 8.57 -35.67 2.41
C GLU A 315 7.74 -36.11 3.62
N SER A 316 6.57 -35.45 3.81
CA SER A 316 5.71 -35.72 4.97
C SER A 316 4.24 -35.58 4.62
N GLY A 317 3.50 -36.69 4.76
CA GLY A 317 2.04 -36.68 4.58
C GLY A 317 1.31 -35.76 5.56
N ALA A 318 1.81 -35.62 6.79
CA ALA A 318 1.25 -34.69 7.76
C ALA A 318 1.44 -33.22 7.29
N PHE A 319 2.65 -32.89 6.80
CA PHE A 319 2.90 -31.54 6.27
C PHE A 319 2.06 -31.26 5.02
N LYS A 320 1.84 -32.27 4.16
CA LYS A 320 0.95 -32.13 3.00
C LYS A 320 -0.44 -31.62 3.41
N ALA A 321 -1.04 -32.20 4.46
CA ALA A 321 -2.35 -31.76 4.97
C ALA A 321 -2.28 -30.32 5.52
N LEU A 322 -1.26 -30.02 6.35
CA LEU A 322 -1.06 -28.68 6.89
C LEU A 322 -0.84 -27.63 5.79
N ALA A 323 -0.12 -27.98 4.73
CA ALA A 323 0.12 -27.08 3.61
C ALA A 323 -1.15 -26.78 2.82
N LEU A 324 -2.08 -27.74 2.68
CA LEU A 324 -3.39 -27.53 2.06
C LEU A 324 -4.25 -26.56 2.90
N ASP A 325 -4.37 -26.80 4.21
CA ASP A 325 -5.13 -25.95 5.12
C ASP A 325 -4.57 -24.52 5.15
N PHE A 326 -3.25 -24.40 5.19
CA PHE A 326 -2.62 -23.09 5.21
C PHE A 326 -2.69 -22.35 3.85
N ALA A 327 -2.56 -23.07 2.74
CA ALA A 327 -2.70 -22.51 1.41
C ALA A 327 -4.10 -21.92 1.19
N GLU A 328 -5.16 -22.61 1.66
CA GLU A 328 -6.53 -22.09 1.67
C GLU A 328 -6.63 -20.80 2.50
N THR A 329 -6.05 -20.80 3.70
CA THR A 329 -6.04 -19.63 4.60
C THR A 329 -5.40 -18.40 3.97
N VAL A 330 -4.31 -18.58 3.22
CA VAL A 330 -3.56 -17.45 2.61
C VAL A 330 -3.94 -17.18 1.15
N GLY A 331 -4.88 -17.95 0.59
CA GLY A 331 -5.34 -17.80 -0.79
C GLY A 331 -4.33 -18.23 -1.85
N LEU A 332 -3.47 -19.24 -1.55
CA LEU A 332 -2.52 -19.79 -2.50
C LEU A 332 -3.12 -20.99 -3.24
N ASP A 333 -3.31 -20.86 -4.54
CA ASP A 333 -3.79 -21.98 -5.36
C ASP A 333 -2.76 -23.11 -5.43
N LEU A 334 -3.21 -24.34 -5.20
CA LEU A 334 -2.43 -25.57 -5.35
C LEU A 334 -3.11 -26.51 -6.39
N PRO A 335 -3.00 -26.23 -7.70
CA PRO A 335 -3.65 -27.03 -8.74
C PRO A 335 -3.19 -28.48 -8.69
N GLN A 336 -4.12 -29.42 -8.85
CA GLN A 336 -3.79 -30.85 -8.90
C GLN A 336 -3.16 -31.24 -10.26
N PRO A 337 -2.26 -32.25 -10.31
CA PRO A 337 -1.69 -32.74 -11.54
C PRO A 337 -2.75 -33.18 -12.57
N SER A 338 -2.48 -32.98 -13.87
CA SER A 338 -3.30 -33.59 -14.90
C SER A 338 -3.10 -35.13 -14.92
N PRO A 339 -3.99 -35.90 -15.51
CA PRO A 339 -3.82 -37.34 -15.63
C PRO A 339 -2.47 -37.72 -16.28
N ALA A 340 -2.03 -36.99 -17.30
CA ALA A 340 -0.75 -37.22 -17.96
C ALA A 340 0.44 -36.96 -17.05
N GLN A 341 0.43 -35.84 -16.34
CA GLN A 341 1.48 -35.49 -15.38
C GLN A 341 1.47 -36.42 -14.16
N ALA A 342 0.30 -36.84 -13.69
CA ALA A 342 0.18 -37.82 -12.63
C ALA A 342 0.80 -39.17 -13.04
N ALA A 343 0.61 -39.60 -14.27
CA ALA A 343 1.26 -40.81 -14.80
C ALA A 343 2.80 -40.66 -14.88
N GLU A 344 3.30 -39.50 -15.33
CA GLU A 344 4.73 -39.20 -15.36
C GLU A 344 5.36 -39.21 -13.97
N LEU A 345 4.76 -38.50 -13.01
CA LEU A 345 5.23 -38.45 -11.62
C LEU A 345 5.18 -39.84 -10.96
N GLY A 346 4.10 -40.61 -11.17
CA GLY A 346 3.95 -41.95 -10.67
C GLY A 346 4.99 -42.94 -11.23
N ALA A 347 5.44 -42.75 -12.47
CA ALA A 347 6.48 -43.59 -13.10
C ALA A 347 7.87 -43.37 -12.47
N ILE A 348 8.14 -42.26 -11.79
CA ILE A 348 9.42 -41.96 -11.13
C ILE A 348 9.68 -42.92 -9.97
N ALA A 349 8.65 -43.22 -9.17
CA ALA A 349 8.73 -44.21 -8.09
C ALA A 349 7.37 -44.93 -7.96
N PRO A 350 7.12 -45.93 -8.80
CA PRO A 350 5.89 -46.72 -8.80
C PRO A 350 5.57 -47.28 -7.41
N ASP A 351 4.31 -47.27 -7.01
CA ASP A 351 3.79 -47.75 -5.73
C ASP A 351 4.28 -47.00 -4.47
N LEU A 352 5.16 -46.02 -4.62
CA LEU A 352 5.75 -45.26 -3.51
C LEU A 352 5.32 -43.80 -3.47
N ILE A 353 5.00 -43.18 -4.60
CA ILE A 353 4.61 -41.78 -4.73
C ILE A 353 3.17 -41.70 -5.24
N LEU A 354 2.28 -41.07 -4.45
CA LEU A 354 0.96 -40.68 -4.93
C LEU A 354 1.05 -39.32 -5.62
N PRO A 355 0.80 -39.25 -6.94
CA PRO A 355 1.01 -38.03 -7.73
C PRO A 355 -0.10 -37.00 -7.50
N THR A 356 0.01 -36.22 -6.44
CA THR A 356 -0.88 -35.13 -6.04
C THR A 356 -0.09 -33.84 -5.82
N ASN A 357 -0.75 -32.71 -5.63
CA ASN A 357 -0.13 -31.47 -5.17
C ASN A 357 -0.74 -31.05 -3.82
N PRO A 358 0.01 -30.95 -2.73
CA PRO A 358 1.45 -31.21 -2.58
C PRO A 358 1.86 -32.65 -2.90
N LEU A 359 3.06 -32.81 -3.51
CA LEU A 359 3.67 -34.11 -3.79
C LEU A 359 4.45 -34.58 -2.57
N ASP A 360 4.03 -35.70 -1.99
CA ASP A 360 4.73 -36.30 -0.85
C ASP A 360 5.68 -37.43 -1.34
N LEU A 361 6.98 -37.21 -1.18
CA LEU A 361 8.02 -38.20 -1.50
C LEU A 361 8.17 -39.26 -0.42
N THR A 362 7.47 -39.11 0.70
CA THR A 362 7.52 -40.03 1.85
C THR A 362 8.95 -40.24 2.40
N ALA A 363 9.14 -41.26 3.24
CA ALA A 363 10.46 -41.65 3.70
C ALA A 363 11.41 -42.15 2.57
N GLN A 364 10.90 -42.30 1.36
CA GLN A 364 11.74 -42.68 0.19
C GLN A 364 12.78 -41.64 -0.13
N ALA A 365 12.50 -40.34 0.10
CA ALA A 365 13.46 -39.26 -0.03
C ALA A 365 14.70 -39.41 0.89
N LEU A 366 14.59 -40.16 2.00
CA LEU A 366 15.74 -40.53 2.84
C LEU A 366 16.61 -41.62 2.22
N VAL A 367 16.00 -42.54 1.45
CA VAL A 367 16.68 -43.65 0.81
C VAL A 367 17.31 -43.18 -0.51
N ASP A 368 16.52 -42.53 -1.38
CA ASP A 368 16.96 -41.93 -2.63
C ASP A 368 16.69 -40.40 -2.65
N PRO A 369 17.60 -39.56 -2.12
CA PRO A 369 17.46 -38.12 -2.21
C PRO A 369 17.44 -37.56 -3.64
N GLY A 370 17.84 -38.35 -4.64
CA GLY A 370 17.72 -38.01 -6.06
C GLY A 370 16.27 -37.83 -6.53
N LEU A 371 15.29 -38.32 -5.74
CA LEU A 371 13.86 -38.12 -6.02
C LEU A 371 13.48 -36.64 -6.04
N TYR A 372 14.12 -35.77 -5.22
CA TYR A 372 13.89 -34.35 -5.29
C TYR A 372 14.15 -33.81 -6.70
N GLY A 373 15.31 -34.06 -7.25
CA GLY A 373 15.66 -33.60 -8.60
C GLY A 373 14.80 -34.22 -9.70
N LYS A 374 14.50 -35.54 -9.60
CA LYS A 374 13.69 -36.28 -10.59
C LYS A 374 12.26 -35.71 -10.66
N THR A 375 11.68 -35.33 -9.53
CA THR A 375 10.28 -34.79 -9.46
C THR A 375 10.18 -33.30 -9.75
N MET A 376 11.27 -32.54 -9.60
CA MET A 376 11.26 -31.09 -9.89
C MET A 376 10.96 -30.81 -11.37
N LYS A 377 11.58 -31.52 -12.31
CA LYS A 377 11.46 -31.20 -13.74
C LYS A 377 10.02 -31.29 -14.25
N PRO A 378 9.27 -32.40 -14.06
CA PRO A 378 7.88 -32.48 -14.50
C PRO A 378 7.00 -31.36 -13.94
N LEU A 379 7.22 -30.96 -12.69
CA LEU A 379 6.45 -29.86 -12.05
C LEU A 379 6.84 -28.49 -12.59
N LEU A 380 8.12 -28.26 -12.86
CA LEU A 380 8.58 -27.00 -13.45
C LEU A 380 8.12 -26.82 -14.90
N ASP A 381 8.05 -27.92 -15.67
CA ASP A 381 7.63 -27.88 -17.07
C ASP A 381 6.10 -27.68 -17.22
N ASP A 382 5.29 -28.02 -16.23
CA ASP A 382 3.85 -27.92 -16.31
C ASP A 382 3.37 -26.44 -16.26
N PRO A 383 2.65 -25.95 -17.28
CA PRO A 383 2.21 -24.57 -17.37
C PRO A 383 1.16 -24.15 -16.32
N ARG A 384 0.57 -25.10 -15.60
CA ARG A 384 -0.41 -24.78 -14.53
C ARG A 384 0.25 -24.21 -13.29
N TYR A 385 1.53 -24.53 -13.06
CA TYR A 385 2.28 -24.00 -11.91
C TYR A 385 3.09 -22.77 -12.32
N GLY A 386 2.97 -21.71 -11.54
CA GLY A 386 3.79 -20.50 -11.67
C GLY A 386 5.09 -20.58 -10.86
N SER A 387 5.15 -21.50 -9.88
CA SER A 387 6.30 -21.66 -8.97
C SER A 387 6.39 -23.06 -8.40
N LEU A 388 7.56 -23.39 -7.83
CA LEU A 388 7.81 -24.65 -7.12
C LEU A 388 8.31 -24.35 -5.70
N VAL A 389 7.72 -25.00 -4.70
CA VAL A 389 8.15 -24.95 -3.30
C VAL A 389 8.79 -26.29 -2.93
N MET A 390 10.04 -26.23 -2.43
CA MET A 390 10.77 -27.38 -1.89
C MET A 390 10.64 -27.36 -0.37
N ALA A 391 9.67 -28.10 0.18
CA ALA A 391 9.38 -28.14 1.62
C ALA A 391 10.09 -29.37 2.24
N ILE A 392 11.29 -29.16 2.77
CA ILE A 392 12.21 -30.25 3.16
C ILE A 392 12.53 -30.18 4.65
N ILE A 393 12.49 -31.34 5.34
CA ILE A 393 12.89 -31.49 6.72
C ILE A 393 14.42 -31.52 6.82
N LEU A 394 15.01 -30.52 7.46
CA LEU A 394 16.44 -30.47 7.72
C LEU A 394 16.66 -30.59 9.23
N SER A 395 16.93 -31.80 9.71
CA SER A 395 17.01 -32.11 11.15
C SER A 395 18.40 -31.90 11.76
N ASN A 396 19.44 -31.89 10.96
CA ASN A 396 20.85 -31.69 11.37
C ASN A 396 21.74 -31.40 10.16
N PRO A 397 23.01 -30.96 10.35
CA PRO A 397 23.92 -30.58 9.27
C PRO A 397 24.18 -31.69 8.22
N LEU A 398 24.26 -32.95 8.65
CA LEU A 398 24.48 -34.07 7.75
C LEU A 398 23.28 -34.32 6.80
N MET A 399 22.08 -34.28 7.38
CA MET A 399 20.82 -34.40 6.60
C MET A 399 20.62 -33.20 5.68
N ALA A 400 20.97 -31.99 6.15
CA ALA A 400 20.93 -30.80 5.31
C ALA A 400 21.78 -30.97 4.05
N LYS A 401 23.05 -31.36 4.20
CA LYS A 401 23.94 -31.62 3.05
C LYS A 401 23.40 -32.70 2.14
N ARG A 402 22.97 -33.83 2.70
CA ARG A 402 22.50 -34.99 1.92
C ARG A 402 21.25 -34.68 1.09
N LYS A 403 20.30 -33.90 1.64
CA LYS A 403 19.02 -33.63 0.98
C LYS A 403 19.06 -32.39 0.07
N VAL A 404 19.84 -31.39 0.42
CA VAL A 404 19.90 -30.15 -0.37
C VAL A 404 20.80 -30.30 -1.59
N GLN A 405 21.87 -31.13 -1.53
CA GLN A 405 22.77 -31.30 -2.67
C GLN A 405 22.06 -31.77 -3.94
N PRO A 406 21.19 -32.81 -3.95
CA PRO A 406 20.44 -33.20 -5.16
C PRO A 406 19.51 -32.10 -5.69
N VAL A 407 18.98 -31.24 -4.82
CA VAL A 407 18.19 -30.07 -5.25
C VAL A 407 19.08 -29.04 -5.95
N VAL A 408 20.26 -28.76 -5.38
CA VAL A 408 21.27 -27.87 -5.99
C VAL A 408 21.69 -28.38 -7.35
N ASP A 409 22.01 -29.69 -7.45
CA ASP A 409 22.44 -30.35 -8.71
C ASP A 409 21.34 -30.25 -9.77
N ALA A 410 20.09 -30.48 -9.39
CA ALA A 410 18.92 -30.32 -10.27
C ALA A 410 18.72 -28.87 -10.75
N LEU A 411 18.85 -27.91 -9.86
CA LEU A 411 18.74 -26.47 -10.19
C LEU A 411 19.85 -26.04 -11.18
N LEU A 412 21.07 -26.51 -10.97
CA LEU A 412 22.21 -26.27 -11.88
C LEU A 412 22.00 -26.90 -13.25
N GLN A 413 21.43 -28.10 -13.28
CA GLN A 413 21.13 -28.84 -14.51
C GLN A 413 19.97 -28.23 -15.29
N PHE A 414 18.85 -27.93 -14.62
CA PHE A 414 17.62 -27.53 -15.29
C PHE A 414 17.55 -26.02 -15.54
N LYS A 415 18.20 -25.18 -14.70
CA LYS A 415 18.18 -23.72 -14.77
C LYS A 415 16.76 -23.19 -14.98
N PRO A 416 15.84 -23.48 -14.06
CA PRO A 416 14.42 -23.19 -14.25
C PRO A 416 14.18 -21.68 -14.42
N GLU A 417 13.33 -21.33 -15.38
CA GLU A 417 12.86 -19.94 -15.54
C GLU A 417 11.79 -19.58 -14.48
N LYS A 418 11.04 -20.59 -14.02
CA LYS A 418 10.02 -20.42 -12.98
C LYS A 418 10.65 -20.26 -11.60
N PRO A 419 10.08 -19.41 -10.75
CA PRO A 419 10.48 -19.26 -9.36
C PRO A 419 10.50 -20.57 -8.58
N VAL A 420 11.61 -20.81 -7.89
CA VAL A 420 11.74 -21.91 -6.92
C VAL A 420 11.97 -21.29 -5.54
N LEU A 421 11.28 -21.82 -4.53
CA LEU A 421 11.35 -21.40 -3.13
C LEU A 421 11.74 -22.59 -2.25
N PHE A 422 12.75 -22.43 -1.42
CA PHE A 422 13.12 -23.43 -0.41
C PHE A 422 12.43 -23.09 0.91
N ALA A 423 11.60 -24.00 1.40
CA ALA A 423 10.90 -23.91 2.68
C ALA A 423 11.45 -24.99 3.62
N MET A 424 12.20 -24.58 4.64
CA MET A 424 12.74 -25.51 5.62
C MET A 424 11.66 -25.91 6.62
N LEU A 425 11.50 -27.21 6.85
CA LEU A 425 10.76 -27.74 7.99
C LEU A 425 11.75 -28.01 9.14
N GLY A 426 11.43 -27.47 10.32
CA GLY A 426 12.31 -27.56 11.49
C GLY A 426 13.14 -26.30 11.68
N GLU A 427 12.50 -25.16 11.93
CA GLU A 427 13.06 -23.82 11.95
C GLU A 427 14.34 -23.65 12.79
N GLU A 428 14.38 -24.30 13.97
CA GLU A 428 15.49 -24.22 14.91
C GLU A 428 16.61 -25.24 14.62
N ALA A 429 16.47 -26.10 13.62
CA ALA A 429 17.50 -27.08 13.31
C ALA A 429 18.75 -26.38 12.74
N GLU A 430 19.92 -26.86 13.14
CA GLU A 430 21.20 -26.34 12.67
C GLU A 430 21.41 -26.70 11.19
N VAL A 431 21.55 -25.70 10.35
CA VAL A 431 21.88 -25.82 8.94
C VAL A 431 23.15 -25.03 8.66
N PRO A 432 24.20 -25.64 8.09
CA PRO A 432 25.42 -24.95 7.72
C PRO A 432 25.17 -23.74 6.83
N ALA A 433 25.82 -22.62 7.14
CA ALA A 433 25.63 -21.36 6.41
C ALA A 433 25.94 -21.50 4.92
N GLU A 434 27.00 -22.26 4.59
CA GLU A 434 27.38 -22.52 3.19
C GLU A 434 26.29 -23.20 2.36
N ILE A 435 25.44 -24.03 2.96
CA ILE A 435 24.32 -24.67 2.27
C ILE A 435 23.25 -23.62 1.93
N VAL A 436 22.91 -22.76 2.89
CA VAL A 436 21.93 -21.67 2.70
C VAL A 436 22.45 -20.69 1.64
N GLU A 437 23.72 -20.32 1.72
CA GLU A 437 24.36 -19.42 0.75
C GLU A 437 24.38 -20.02 -0.65
N THR A 438 24.69 -21.33 -0.78
CA THR A 438 24.66 -22.03 -2.08
C THR A 438 23.28 -22.00 -2.72
N VAL A 439 22.22 -22.28 -1.94
CA VAL A 439 20.85 -22.25 -2.44
C VAL A 439 20.48 -20.82 -2.89
N ARG A 440 20.81 -19.83 -2.07
CA ARG A 440 20.54 -18.41 -2.36
C ARG A 440 21.32 -17.89 -3.58
N ALA A 441 22.56 -18.36 -3.78
CA ALA A 441 23.37 -17.99 -4.94
C ALA A 441 22.76 -18.47 -6.27
N LEU A 442 21.91 -19.49 -6.23
CA LEU A 442 21.14 -19.99 -7.38
C LEU A 442 19.83 -19.19 -7.63
N GLY A 443 19.63 -18.08 -6.92
CA GLY A 443 18.39 -17.28 -7.03
C GLY A 443 17.19 -17.87 -6.28
N VAL A 444 17.41 -18.87 -5.41
CA VAL A 444 16.36 -19.53 -4.64
C VAL A 444 16.30 -18.91 -3.24
N PRO A 445 15.21 -18.23 -2.85
CA PRO A 445 15.00 -17.81 -1.47
C PRO A 445 14.97 -19.01 -0.52
N PHE A 446 15.62 -18.90 0.63
CA PHE A 446 15.66 -19.93 1.66
C PHE A 446 14.96 -19.42 2.92
N LEU A 447 13.75 -19.91 3.17
CA LEU A 447 12.93 -19.55 4.33
C LEU A 447 12.90 -20.71 5.35
N ARG A 448 13.12 -20.37 6.63
CA ARG A 448 13.20 -21.39 7.69
C ARG A 448 11.83 -21.83 8.23
N SER A 449 10.74 -21.17 7.80
CA SER A 449 9.36 -21.55 8.16
C SER A 449 8.55 -21.76 6.88
N PRO A 450 7.88 -22.91 6.73
CA PRO A 450 7.05 -23.20 5.58
C PRO A 450 5.81 -22.27 5.52
N GLU A 451 5.24 -21.90 6.66
CA GLU A 451 4.10 -20.96 6.71
C GLU A 451 4.51 -19.59 6.20
N ARG A 452 5.69 -19.08 6.58
CA ARG A 452 6.23 -17.83 6.02
C ARG A 452 6.47 -17.95 4.52
N ALA A 453 7.01 -19.07 4.07
CA ALA A 453 7.28 -19.33 2.66
C ALA A 453 5.98 -19.31 1.83
N LEU A 454 4.96 -20.03 2.26
CA LEU A 454 3.67 -20.08 1.57
C LEU A 454 2.93 -18.73 1.61
N ARG A 455 2.98 -18.01 2.73
CA ARG A 455 2.38 -16.67 2.85
C ARG A 455 3.08 -15.67 1.92
N ALA A 456 4.41 -15.62 1.93
CA ALA A 456 5.17 -14.74 1.06
C ALA A 456 4.91 -15.06 -0.42
N LEU A 457 4.86 -16.33 -0.78
CA LEU A 457 4.54 -16.77 -2.14
C LEU A 457 3.12 -16.38 -2.56
N ALA A 458 2.12 -16.58 -1.68
CA ALA A 458 0.74 -16.18 -1.93
C ALA A 458 0.63 -14.67 -2.20
N ARG A 459 1.28 -13.85 -1.36
CA ARG A 459 1.30 -12.39 -1.51
C ARG A 459 1.99 -11.94 -2.82
N VAL A 460 3.13 -12.54 -3.16
CA VAL A 460 3.84 -12.21 -4.42
C VAL A 460 3.02 -12.64 -5.63
N THR A 461 2.36 -13.80 -5.58
CA THR A 461 1.50 -14.29 -6.66
C THR A 461 0.27 -13.39 -6.86
N ASP A 462 -0.38 -13.00 -5.77
CA ASP A 462 -1.50 -12.05 -5.80
C ASP A 462 -1.07 -10.67 -6.34
N PHE A 463 0.08 -10.17 -5.89
CA PHE A 463 0.65 -8.93 -6.41
C PHE A 463 0.94 -9.00 -7.91
N ALA A 464 1.50 -10.10 -8.40
CA ALA A 464 1.80 -10.29 -9.82
C ALA A 464 0.52 -10.31 -10.68
N ARG A 465 -0.54 -10.96 -10.18
CA ARG A 465 -1.86 -11.03 -10.84
C ARG A 465 -2.55 -9.66 -10.91
N ARG A 466 -2.41 -8.84 -9.86
CA ARG A 466 -3.09 -7.54 -9.74
C ARG A 466 -2.27 -6.36 -10.26
N ARG A 467 -0.98 -6.55 -10.54
CA ARG A 467 -0.11 -5.46 -10.95
C ARG A 467 -0.68 -4.79 -12.21
N PRO A 468 -1.18 -3.54 -12.12
CA PRO A 468 -1.82 -2.89 -13.26
C PRO A 468 -0.80 -2.64 -14.37
N ALA A 469 -1.25 -2.74 -15.62
CA ALA A 469 -0.42 -2.31 -16.75
C ALA A 469 -0.08 -0.81 -16.60
N ALA A 470 1.10 -0.41 -17.10
CA ALA A 470 1.54 0.99 -17.08
C ALA A 470 0.67 1.83 -18.02
N THR A 471 -0.53 2.19 -17.59
CA THR A 471 -1.46 3.05 -18.33
C THR A 471 -1.35 4.50 -17.87
N LYS A 472 -1.44 5.45 -18.81
CA LYS A 472 -1.54 6.88 -18.44
C LYS A 472 -2.93 7.13 -17.87
N PRO A 473 -3.05 7.81 -16.69
CA PRO A 473 -4.35 8.19 -16.17
C PRO A 473 -5.08 9.07 -17.20
N THR A 474 -6.32 8.71 -17.52
CA THR A 474 -7.18 9.57 -18.34
C THR A 474 -7.56 10.79 -17.50
N ALA A 475 -7.18 11.97 -17.94
CA ALA A 475 -7.59 13.21 -17.27
C ALA A 475 -9.11 13.33 -17.29
N PRO A 476 -9.76 13.66 -16.16
CA PRO A 476 -11.19 13.87 -16.12
C PRO A 476 -11.57 15.06 -17.02
N ARG A 477 -12.67 14.93 -17.73
CA ARG A 477 -13.22 16.05 -18.51
C ARG A 477 -13.75 17.09 -17.53
N ALA A 478 -13.32 18.34 -17.67
CA ALA A 478 -13.85 19.43 -16.83
C ALA A 478 -15.37 19.53 -16.97
N ALA A 479 -16.07 19.53 -15.86
CA ALA A 479 -17.51 19.69 -15.78
C ALA A 479 -17.86 21.10 -15.21
N LYS A 480 -19.14 21.47 -15.34
CA LYS A 480 -19.64 22.74 -14.76
C LYS A 480 -19.65 22.61 -13.23
N ALA A 481 -19.10 23.59 -12.52
CA ALA A 481 -19.09 23.62 -11.07
C ALA A 481 -20.51 23.52 -10.48
N LEU A 482 -20.62 22.79 -9.39
CA LEU A 482 -21.87 22.59 -8.65
C LEU A 482 -22.03 23.65 -7.56
N PRO A 483 -23.28 23.99 -7.15
CA PRO A 483 -23.51 24.90 -6.02
C PRO A 483 -23.02 24.28 -4.71
N SER A 484 -22.44 25.09 -3.82
CA SER A 484 -22.03 24.64 -2.49
C SER A 484 -23.20 24.27 -1.58
N GLY A 485 -22.95 23.35 -0.64
CA GLY A 485 -23.94 22.86 0.31
C GLY A 485 -24.53 21.49 -0.06
N THR A 486 -25.60 21.12 0.62
CA THR A 486 -26.28 19.87 0.37
C THR A 486 -27.23 20.00 -0.81
N ILE A 487 -27.07 19.18 -1.83
CA ILE A 487 -27.98 19.10 -2.99
C ILE A 487 -29.07 18.09 -2.63
N PRO A 488 -30.36 18.50 -2.61
CA PRO A 488 -31.46 17.61 -2.26
C PRO A 488 -31.66 16.52 -3.32
N GLU A 489 -32.28 15.41 -2.92
CA GLU A 489 -32.41 14.17 -3.70
C GLU A 489 -32.88 14.39 -5.14
N TYR A 490 -33.93 15.19 -5.33
CA TYR A 490 -34.48 15.42 -6.68
C TYR A 490 -33.47 16.05 -7.65
N ALA A 491 -32.64 16.97 -7.15
CA ALA A 491 -31.59 17.61 -7.93
C ALA A 491 -30.35 16.72 -8.06
N ALA A 492 -29.99 16.00 -7.01
CA ALA A 492 -28.90 15.01 -7.04
C ALA A 492 -29.19 13.89 -8.07
N LYS A 493 -30.41 13.36 -8.08
CA LYS A 493 -30.84 12.37 -9.08
C LYS A 493 -30.81 12.90 -10.51
N ALA A 494 -31.19 14.16 -10.72
CA ALA A 494 -31.10 14.78 -12.05
C ALA A 494 -29.64 14.83 -12.54
N LEU A 495 -28.69 15.25 -11.69
CA LEU A 495 -27.25 15.26 -12.01
C LEU A 495 -26.71 13.84 -12.30
N LEU A 496 -27.11 12.87 -11.48
CA LEU A 496 -26.70 11.48 -11.65
C LEU A 496 -27.29 10.87 -12.94
N ALA A 497 -28.54 11.21 -13.29
CA ALA A 497 -29.16 10.79 -14.54
C ALA A 497 -28.43 11.36 -15.77
N GLU A 498 -27.99 12.63 -15.72
CA GLU A 498 -27.15 13.24 -16.75
C GLU A 498 -25.79 12.53 -16.88
N ALA A 499 -25.26 12.01 -15.77
CA ALA A 499 -24.06 11.16 -15.75
C ALA A 499 -24.33 9.72 -16.21
N GLY A 500 -25.58 9.38 -16.58
CA GLY A 500 -26.00 8.09 -17.10
C GLY A 500 -26.26 7.02 -16.01
N ILE A 501 -26.48 7.44 -14.76
CA ILE A 501 -26.91 6.58 -13.65
C ILE A 501 -28.42 6.47 -13.68
N ALA A 502 -28.94 5.23 -13.69
CA ALA A 502 -30.38 4.99 -13.73
C ALA A 502 -31.05 5.35 -12.39
N VAL A 503 -32.09 6.17 -12.44
CA VAL A 503 -32.93 6.61 -11.31
C VAL A 503 -34.42 6.35 -11.61
N PRO A 504 -35.29 6.24 -10.61
CA PRO A 504 -36.74 6.12 -10.82
C PRO A 504 -37.29 7.31 -11.62
N ARG A 505 -38.30 7.04 -12.47
CA ARG A 505 -39.06 8.12 -13.09
C ARG A 505 -39.88 8.84 -12.04
N GLY A 506 -39.86 10.17 -12.07
CA GLY A 506 -40.55 10.97 -11.09
C GLY A 506 -40.48 12.46 -11.39
N ALA A 507 -41.19 13.24 -10.61
CA ALA A 507 -41.20 14.69 -10.68
C ALA A 507 -41.38 15.32 -9.29
N LEU A 508 -40.77 16.50 -9.08
CA LEU A 508 -41.02 17.32 -7.92
C LEU A 508 -42.35 18.04 -8.02
N ALA A 509 -43.22 17.82 -7.03
CA ALA A 509 -44.53 18.46 -6.93
C ALA A 509 -44.55 19.45 -5.74
N LYS A 510 -45.06 20.64 -5.99
CA LYS A 510 -45.23 21.68 -4.92
C LYS A 510 -46.66 21.70 -4.40
N THR A 511 -47.60 21.12 -5.16
CA THR A 511 -49.02 21.07 -4.80
C THR A 511 -49.55 19.64 -4.97
N LEU A 512 -50.64 19.32 -4.29
CA LEU A 512 -51.30 18.01 -4.42
C LEU A 512 -51.72 17.75 -5.88
N SER A 513 -52.20 18.79 -6.61
CA SER A 513 -52.58 18.71 -8.00
C SER A 513 -51.38 18.28 -8.90
N GLU A 514 -50.22 18.89 -8.68
CA GLU A 514 -48.99 18.50 -9.36
C GLU A 514 -48.58 17.06 -9.04
N ALA A 515 -48.74 16.66 -7.75
CA ALA A 515 -48.43 15.31 -7.32
C ALA A 515 -49.30 14.26 -8.00
N LYS A 516 -50.61 14.52 -8.17
CA LYS A 516 -51.54 13.67 -8.92
C LYS A 516 -51.17 13.58 -10.39
N ALA A 517 -50.81 14.70 -11.02
CA ALA A 517 -50.35 14.74 -12.40
C ALA A 517 -49.09 13.93 -12.61
N ALA A 518 -48.11 14.09 -11.70
CA ALA A 518 -46.83 13.34 -11.68
C ALA A 518 -47.10 11.82 -11.54
N ALA A 519 -47.93 11.42 -10.56
CA ALA A 519 -48.30 10.02 -10.37
C ALA A 519 -49.01 9.40 -11.57
N GLY A 520 -49.90 10.16 -12.20
CA GLY A 520 -50.58 9.74 -13.45
C GLY A 520 -49.61 9.54 -14.61
N SER A 521 -48.55 10.34 -14.69
CA SER A 521 -47.50 10.20 -15.72
C SER A 521 -46.56 9.02 -15.46
N VAL A 522 -46.24 8.75 -14.20
CA VAL A 522 -45.32 7.69 -13.81
C VAL A 522 -46.01 6.31 -13.76
N GLY A 523 -47.27 6.31 -13.32
CA GLY A 523 -48.07 5.10 -13.07
C GLY A 523 -47.94 4.60 -11.62
N TYR A 524 -49.07 4.16 -11.07
CA TYR A 524 -49.11 3.59 -9.73
C TYR A 524 -48.55 2.14 -9.70
N PRO A 525 -47.99 1.70 -8.56
CA PRO A 525 -47.85 2.41 -7.30
C PRO A 525 -46.69 3.44 -7.31
N VAL A 526 -46.85 4.49 -6.47
CA VAL A 526 -45.84 5.55 -6.33
C VAL A 526 -45.33 5.70 -4.90
N ALA A 527 -44.16 6.37 -4.76
CA ALA A 527 -43.61 6.85 -3.51
C ALA A 527 -43.64 8.38 -3.43
N LEU A 528 -43.89 8.91 -2.25
CA LEU A 528 -43.74 10.35 -1.92
C LEU A 528 -42.56 10.56 -1.01
N LYS A 529 -41.68 11.53 -1.34
CA LYS A 529 -40.51 11.86 -0.56
C LYS A 529 -40.39 13.37 -0.38
N ALA A 530 -40.42 13.83 0.86
CA ALA A 530 -40.24 15.25 1.19
C ALA A 530 -38.84 15.72 0.74
N GLN A 531 -38.77 16.91 0.16
CA GLN A 531 -37.52 17.46 -0.38
C GLN A 531 -37.18 18.80 0.28
N ALA A 532 -36.02 18.86 0.92
CA ALA A 532 -35.35 20.09 1.37
C ALA A 532 -33.87 19.80 1.61
N ALA A 533 -32.97 20.73 1.32
CA ALA A 533 -31.55 20.60 1.58
C ALA A 533 -31.21 20.28 3.06
N ALA A 534 -32.02 20.83 3.98
CA ALA A 534 -31.87 20.59 5.42
C ALA A 534 -32.48 19.27 5.93
N LEU A 535 -33.11 18.45 5.05
CA LEU A 535 -33.79 17.21 5.41
C LEU A 535 -33.00 16.01 4.87
N SER A 536 -31.80 15.78 5.37
CA SER A 536 -30.93 14.67 4.93
C SER A 536 -31.48 13.28 5.32
N HIS A 537 -32.08 13.14 6.51
CA HIS A 537 -32.68 11.89 7.01
C HIS A 537 -34.23 11.96 6.94
N LYS A 538 -34.75 11.83 5.74
CA LYS A 538 -36.18 11.97 5.44
C LYS A 538 -37.06 10.95 6.16
N SER A 539 -36.61 9.71 6.23
CA SER A 539 -37.33 8.58 6.84
C SER A 539 -37.60 8.81 8.33
N ASP A 540 -36.59 9.33 9.07
CA ASP A 540 -36.69 9.60 10.52
C ASP A 540 -37.71 10.71 10.83
N ALA A 541 -37.92 11.62 9.89
CA ALA A 541 -38.89 12.70 9.98
C ALA A 541 -40.28 12.35 9.43
N GLY A 542 -40.53 11.10 9.04
CA GLY A 542 -41.75 10.67 8.38
C GLY A 542 -41.94 11.28 6.97
N GLY A 543 -40.85 11.75 6.37
CA GLY A 543 -40.83 12.39 5.05
C GLY A 543 -40.87 11.41 3.87
N VAL A 544 -41.10 10.12 4.10
CA VAL A 544 -41.20 9.10 3.04
C VAL A 544 -42.47 8.29 3.24
N VAL A 545 -43.28 8.18 2.16
CA VAL A 545 -44.48 7.34 2.12
C VAL A 545 -44.41 6.48 0.88
N LEU A 546 -44.43 5.17 1.06
CA LEU A 546 -44.20 4.21 0.01
C LEU A 546 -45.47 3.45 -0.38
N ASN A 547 -45.48 2.88 -1.59
CA ASN A 547 -46.47 1.91 -2.09
C ASN A 547 -47.89 2.46 -2.13
N LEU A 548 -48.05 3.72 -2.58
CA LEU A 548 -49.36 4.34 -2.79
C LEU A 548 -49.92 3.81 -4.11
N LYS A 549 -51.09 3.13 -4.08
CA LYS A 549 -51.62 2.32 -5.17
C LYS A 549 -52.58 3.07 -6.07
N ASP A 550 -53.16 4.16 -5.59
CA ASP A 550 -54.14 4.97 -6.30
C ASP A 550 -54.10 6.44 -5.83
N GLU A 551 -54.95 7.26 -6.47
CA GLU A 551 -55.06 8.69 -6.21
C GLU A 551 -55.54 8.99 -4.77
N ARG A 552 -56.40 8.16 -4.22
CA ARG A 552 -56.94 8.33 -2.85
C ARG A 552 -55.85 8.07 -1.81
N GLU A 553 -55.06 7.00 -2.01
CA GLU A 553 -53.92 6.71 -1.15
C GLU A 553 -52.87 7.81 -1.27
N LEU A 554 -52.63 8.37 -2.45
CA LEU A 554 -51.71 9.50 -2.67
C LEU A 554 -52.19 10.74 -1.93
N GLU A 555 -53.47 11.12 -1.95
CA GLU A 555 -53.99 12.25 -1.19
C GLU A 555 -53.78 12.09 0.33
N ALA A 556 -54.08 10.91 0.86
CA ALA A 556 -53.89 10.57 2.26
C ALA A 556 -52.38 10.59 2.62
N GLY A 557 -51.55 10.02 1.76
CA GLY A 557 -50.07 10.01 1.92
C GLY A 557 -49.46 11.41 1.88
N TRP A 558 -49.93 12.27 0.99
CA TRP A 558 -49.53 13.66 0.91
C TRP A 558 -49.83 14.43 2.20
N ALA A 559 -51.07 14.33 2.71
CA ALA A 559 -51.47 14.97 3.97
C ALA A 559 -50.66 14.43 5.16
N LYS A 560 -50.47 13.10 5.23
CA LYS A 560 -49.66 12.43 6.27
C LYS A 560 -48.21 12.91 6.27
N LEU A 561 -47.58 12.92 5.09
CA LEU A 561 -46.16 13.32 4.95
C LEU A 561 -45.94 14.75 5.47
N HIS A 562 -46.81 15.73 5.08
CA HIS A 562 -46.71 17.12 5.54
C HIS A 562 -46.92 17.23 7.04
N ALA A 563 -47.87 16.50 7.62
CA ALA A 563 -48.15 16.52 9.06
C ALA A 563 -46.97 15.92 9.85
N ASP A 564 -46.39 14.81 9.38
CA ASP A 564 -45.26 14.15 10.07
C ASP A 564 -43.98 14.98 10.01
N VAL A 565 -43.65 15.57 8.85
CA VAL A 565 -42.51 16.48 8.71
C VAL A 565 -42.69 17.73 9.54
N ALA A 566 -43.88 18.36 9.54
CA ALA A 566 -44.13 19.53 10.34
C ALA A 566 -44.00 19.25 11.85
N ARG A 567 -44.37 18.05 12.30
CA ARG A 567 -44.21 17.61 13.70
C ARG A 567 -42.76 17.37 14.05
N ALA A 568 -42.00 16.68 13.15
CA ALA A 568 -40.59 16.35 13.40
C ALA A 568 -39.65 17.55 13.22
N ARG A 569 -39.99 18.50 12.36
CA ARG A 569 -39.20 19.67 11.99
C ARG A 569 -40.08 20.93 11.91
N PRO A 570 -40.51 21.47 13.04
CA PRO A 570 -41.38 22.68 13.05
C PRO A 570 -40.72 23.85 12.32
N GLY A 571 -41.47 24.49 11.42
CA GLY A 571 -41.01 25.65 10.66
C GLY A 571 -40.12 25.36 9.45
N MET A 572 -39.84 24.08 9.13
CA MET A 572 -39.09 23.71 7.92
C MET A 572 -39.93 23.93 6.66
N ALA A 573 -39.37 24.70 5.73
CA ALA A 573 -39.96 24.82 4.39
C ALA A 573 -39.43 23.70 3.50
N LEU A 574 -40.36 23.01 2.78
CA LEU A 574 -40.00 22.04 1.79
C LEU A 574 -39.88 22.70 0.40
N ASP A 575 -38.92 22.25 -0.39
CA ASP A 575 -38.81 22.58 -1.83
C ASP A 575 -40.00 22.01 -2.60
N GLY A 576 -40.57 20.91 -2.12
CA GLY A 576 -41.67 20.16 -2.65
C GLY A 576 -41.67 18.71 -2.16
N VAL A 577 -42.44 17.87 -2.80
CA VAL A 577 -42.47 16.42 -2.58
C VAL A 577 -42.13 15.72 -3.89
N LEU A 578 -41.11 14.89 -3.90
CA LEU A 578 -40.75 14.09 -5.05
C LEU A 578 -41.73 12.90 -5.15
N VAL A 579 -42.39 12.80 -6.29
CA VAL A 579 -43.32 11.71 -6.63
C VAL A 579 -42.61 10.77 -7.60
N GLU A 580 -42.36 9.52 -7.20
CA GLU A 580 -41.59 8.56 -7.97
C GLU A 580 -42.34 7.22 -8.13
N GLY A 581 -42.15 6.55 -9.26
CA GLY A 581 -42.64 5.17 -9.42
C GLY A 581 -41.95 4.21 -8.43
N MET A 582 -42.72 3.32 -7.83
CA MET A 582 -42.18 2.27 -6.94
C MET A 582 -41.23 1.35 -7.70
N ALA A 583 -40.05 1.20 -7.18
CA ALA A 583 -39.08 0.23 -7.64
C ALA A 583 -39.50 -1.20 -7.27
N ARG A 584 -39.16 -2.16 -8.10
CA ARG A 584 -39.31 -3.58 -7.78
C ARG A 584 -38.36 -3.97 -6.65
N PRO A 585 -38.67 -5.00 -5.83
CA PRO A 585 -37.71 -5.55 -4.87
C PRO A 585 -36.45 -6.05 -5.57
N GLY A 586 -35.29 -5.71 -5.00
CA GLY A 586 -33.97 -6.14 -5.46
C GLY A 586 -33.04 -6.38 -4.27
N VAL A 587 -31.83 -6.84 -4.53
CA VAL A 587 -30.78 -6.80 -3.50
C VAL A 587 -30.27 -5.37 -3.40
N GLU A 588 -30.22 -4.84 -2.20
CA GLU A 588 -29.82 -3.46 -1.96
C GLU A 588 -28.30 -3.35 -1.79
N LEU A 589 -27.70 -2.45 -2.53
CA LEU A 589 -26.30 -2.02 -2.38
C LEU A 589 -26.23 -0.56 -1.94
N ILE A 590 -25.10 -0.21 -1.37
CA ILE A 590 -24.64 1.17 -1.16
C ILE A 590 -23.59 1.45 -2.22
N LEU A 591 -23.77 2.53 -2.97
CA LEU A 591 -22.74 3.10 -3.83
C LEU A 591 -22.49 4.53 -3.38
N GLY A 592 -21.27 4.83 -3.02
CA GLY A 592 -20.88 6.18 -2.60
C GLY A 592 -19.58 6.63 -3.27
N ALA A 593 -19.32 7.91 -3.16
CA ALA A 593 -18.03 8.48 -3.49
C ALA A 593 -17.70 9.61 -2.51
N ARG A 594 -16.44 9.74 -2.13
CA ARG A 594 -15.99 10.86 -1.31
C ARG A 594 -14.65 11.41 -1.80
N ASN A 595 -14.44 12.69 -1.62
CA ASN A 595 -13.15 13.33 -1.82
C ASN A 595 -12.41 13.37 -0.48
N ASP A 596 -11.52 12.39 -0.27
CA ASP A 596 -10.63 12.41 0.87
C ASP A 596 -9.72 13.65 0.79
N PRO A 597 -9.55 14.42 1.89
CA PRO A 597 -8.78 15.67 1.87
C PRO A 597 -7.31 15.44 1.50
N ASP A 598 -6.74 14.31 1.91
CA ASP A 598 -5.33 13.98 1.74
C ASP A 598 -5.08 13.21 0.43
N TRP A 599 -5.86 12.17 0.20
CA TRP A 599 -5.65 11.21 -0.89
C TRP A 599 -6.42 11.53 -2.18
N GLY A 600 -7.52 12.28 -2.09
CA GLY A 600 -8.38 12.58 -3.23
C GLY A 600 -9.61 11.66 -3.33
N PRO A 601 -10.25 11.58 -4.51
CA PRO A 601 -11.53 10.88 -4.65
C PRO A 601 -11.38 9.36 -4.53
N VAL A 602 -12.39 8.72 -3.91
CA VAL A 602 -12.56 7.27 -3.82
C VAL A 602 -14.02 6.90 -4.01
N LEU A 603 -14.25 5.66 -4.45
CA LEU A 603 -15.56 5.01 -4.43
C LEU A 603 -15.74 4.21 -3.15
N VAL A 604 -16.98 4.09 -2.73
CA VAL A 604 -17.43 3.24 -1.63
C VAL A 604 -18.51 2.32 -2.16
N VAL A 605 -18.32 1.01 -2.01
CA VAL A 605 -19.26 -0.01 -2.49
C VAL A 605 -19.51 -1.01 -1.37
N GLY A 606 -20.78 -1.31 -1.07
CA GLY A 606 -21.11 -2.26 -0.01
C GLY A 606 -22.52 -2.83 -0.15
N LEU A 607 -22.82 -3.83 0.70
CA LEU A 607 -24.19 -4.31 0.86
C LEU A 607 -25.02 -3.23 1.56
N GLY A 608 -26.26 -3.04 1.09
CA GLY A 608 -27.23 -2.10 1.64
C GLY A 608 -28.18 -2.74 2.66
N GLY A 609 -29.17 -1.94 3.07
CA GLY A 609 -30.20 -2.36 4.00
C GLY A 609 -29.65 -2.76 5.39
N ILE A 610 -30.31 -3.68 6.08
CA ILE A 610 -29.95 -4.15 7.42
C ILE A 610 -28.55 -4.81 7.47
N PHE A 611 -28.01 -5.25 6.35
CA PHE A 611 -26.70 -5.88 6.27
C PHE A 611 -25.56 -4.84 6.33
N ALA A 612 -25.80 -3.62 5.90
CA ALA A 612 -24.79 -2.54 5.97
C ALA A 612 -24.34 -2.26 7.41
N GLU A 613 -25.30 -2.14 8.33
CA GLU A 613 -25.03 -1.83 9.74
C GLU A 613 -24.48 -3.03 10.50
N ALA A 614 -24.94 -4.25 10.19
CA ALA A 614 -24.57 -5.46 10.92
C ALA A 614 -23.20 -6.03 10.51
N LEU A 615 -22.83 -5.97 9.23
CA LEU A 615 -21.64 -6.65 8.71
C LEU A 615 -20.48 -5.69 8.43
N HIS A 616 -20.73 -4.39 8.31
CA HIS A 616 -19.75 -3.40 7.85
C HIS A 616 -19.00 -3.88 6.59
N ASP A 617 -19.76 -4.46 5.65
CA ASP A 617 -19.23 -5.08 4.44
C ASP A 617 -19.13 -4.04 3.32
N VAL A 618 -18.09 -3.24 3.42
CA VAL A 618 -17.85 -2.08 2.53
C VAL A 618 -16.44 -2.14 1.97
N LEU A 619 -16.31 -1.90 0.68
CA LEU A 619 -15.05 -1.76 -0.04
C LEU A 619 -14.81 -0.29 -0.37
N VAL A 620 -13.57 0.14 -0.21
CA VAL A 620 -13.07 1.41 -0.74
C VAL A 620 -12.28 1.12 -1.99
N LEU A 621 -12.64 1.77 -3.10
CA LEU A 621 -12.07 1.48 -4.41
C LEU A 621 -11.54 2.77 -5.07
N PRO A 622 -10.52 2.67 -5.92
CA PRO A 622 -10.09 3.77 -6.78
C PRO A 622 -11.22 4.24 -7.70
N PRO A 623 -11.34 5.56 -7.95
CA PRO A 623 -12.48 6.11 -8.68
C PRO A 623 -12.35 5.97 -10.21
N ASP A 624 -11.25 5.45 -10.71
CA ASP A 624 -10.94 5.27 -12.14
C ASP A 624 -10.92 3.79 -12.57
N LEU A 625 -11.37 2.90 -11.71
CA LEU A 625 -11.59 1.50 -12.08
C LEU A 625 -12.68 1.40 -13.14
N ASP A 626 -12.50 0.49 -14.10
CA ASP A 626 -13.54 0.12 -15.03
C ASP A 626 -14.61 -0.78 -14.38
N ALA A 627 -15.72 -1.00 -15.09
CA ALA A 627 -16.84 -1.76 -14.57
C ALA A 627 -16.47 -3.22 -14.27
N ASP A 628 -15.62 -3.83 -15.09
CA ASP A 628 -15.24 -5.24 -14.91
C ASP A 628 -14.41 -5.41 -13.64
N ALA A 629 -13.43 -4.52 -13.42
CA ALA A 629 -12.62 -4.51 -12.19
C ALA A 629 -13.49 -4.25 -10.94
N ILE A 630 -14.45 -3.33 -11.02
CA ILE A 630 -15.38 -3.07 -9.90
C ILE A 630 -16.25 -4.30 -9.64
N ALA A 631 -16.76 -4.98 -10.68
CA ALA A 631 -17.55 -6.20 -10.52
C ALA A 631 -16.74 -7.31 -9.84
N ASP A 632 -15.48 -7.46 -10.21
CA ASP A 632 -14.57 -8.42 -9.55
C ASP A 632 -14.35 -8.08 -8.08
N GLU A 633 -14.20 -6.81 -7.71
CA GLU A 633 -14.13 -6.40 -6.31
C GLU A 633 -15.45 -6.63 -5.57
N MET A 634 -16.61 -6.33 -6.18
CA MET A 634 -17.93 -6.60 -5.57
C MET A 634 -18.12 -8.08 -5.23
N ARG A 635 -17.56 -9.00 -6.02
CA ARG A 635 -17.61 -10.45 -5.76
C ARG A 635 -16.77 -10.88 -4.55
N LYS A 636 -15.92 -10.00 -4.00
CA LYS A 636 -15.11 -10.23 -2.79
C LYS A 636 -15.79 -9.73 -1.51
N LEU A 637 -16.95 -9.08 -1.60
CA LEU A 637 -17.73 -8.73 -0.42
C LEU A 637 -18.04 -9.99 0.40
N LYS A 638 -18.05 -9.86 1.74
CA LYS A 638 -18.35 -11.00 2.64
C LYS A 638 -19.73 -11.59 2.34
N GLY A 639 -20.69 -10.75 2.01
CA GLY A 639 -22.02 -11.14 1.61
C GLY A 639 -22.22 -11.33 0.11
N ALA A 640 -21.17 -11.49 -0.69
CA ALA A 640 -21.25 -11.67 -2.14
C ALA A 640 -22.16 -12.86 -2.56
N ALA A 641 -22.37 -13.84 -1.71
CA ALA A 641 -23.31 -14.93 -1.94
C ALA A 641 -24.75 -14.43 -2.21
N LEU A 642 -25.14 -13.27 -1.69
CA LEU A 642 -26.46 -12.64 -1.98
C LEU A 642 -26.55 -12.09 -3.39
N LEU A 643 -25.42 -11.84 -4.04
CA LEU A 643 -25.33 -11.39 -5.42
C LEU A 643 -25.28 -12.57 -6.40
N GLY A 644 -24.92 -13.75 -5.93
CA GLY A 644 -24.90 -14.99 -6.72
C GLY A 644 -26.25 -15.66 -6.88
N ALA A 645 -26.28 -16.76 -7.63
CA ALA A 645 -27.45 -17.64 -7.68
C ALA A 645 -27.61 -18.38 -6.34
N PHE A 646 -28.71 -18.17 -5.64
CA PHE A 646 -28.94 -18.77 -4.33
C PHE A 646 -30.39 -19.23 -4.16
N ARG A 647 -30.61 -20.45 -3.67
CA ARG A 647 -31.94 -21.04 -3.37
C ARG A 647 -32.96 -20.89 -4.52
N GLY A 648 -32.54 -21.14 -5.76
CA GLY A 648 -33.40 -21.06 -6.93
C GLY A 648 -33.65 -19.63 -7.47
N GLN A 649 -33.09 -18.61 -6.84
CA GLN A 649 -33.05 -17.25 -7.37
C GLN A 649 -31.91 -17.08 -8.38
N LYS A 650 -32.17 -16.32 -9.47
CA LYS A 650 -31.12 -15.94 -10.42
C LYS A 650 -30.06 -15.06 -9.75
N ALA A 651 -28.82 -15.14 -10.24
CA ALA A 651 -27.78 -14.18 -9.87
C ALA A 651 -28.24 -12.74 -10.14
N ARG A 652 -27.72 -11.80 -9.38
CA ARG A 652 -27.98 -10.36 -9.54
C ARG A 652 -27.11 -9.77 -10.64
N ASP A 653 -27.56 -8.67 -11.19
CA ASP A 653 -26.85 -7.93 -12.25
C ASP A 653 -25.72 -7.08 -11.65
N VAL A 654 -24.65 -7.78 -11.22
CA VAL A 654 -23.46 -7.16 -10.62
C VAL A 654 -22.77 -6.24 -11.64
N GLU A 655 -22.80 -6.60 -12.91
CA GLU A 655 -22.23 -5.85 -14.02
C GLU A 655 -22.93 -4.48 -14.17
N ALA A 656 -24.26 -4.44 -14.06
CA ALA A 656 -24.98 -3.17 -14.08
C ALA A 656 -24.69 -2.29 -12.86
N ALA A 657 -24.58 -2.88 -11.67
CA ALA A 657 -24.19 -2.15 -10.46
C ALA A 657 -22.76 -1.62 -10.56
N ALA A 658 -21.81 -2.41 -11.06
CA ALA A 658 -20.43 -2.01 -11.29
C ALA A 658 -20.31 -0.89 -12.35
N ALA A 659 -21.07 -0.98 -13.44
CA ALA A 659 -21.15 0.08 -14.44
C ALA A 659 -21.70 1.40 -13.86
N MET A 660 -22.65 1.32 -12.93
CA MET A 660 -23.16 2.49 -12.19
C MET A 660 -22.06 3.08 -11.30
N ALA A 661 -21.32 2.25 -10.56
CA ALA A 661 -20.22 2.70 -9.73
C ALA A 661 -19.08 3.33 -10.55
N ALA A 662 -18.74 2.78 -11.73
CA ALA A 662 -17.74 3.37 -12.62
C ALA A 662 -18.16 4.77 -13.11
N LYS A 663 -19.45 4.97 -13.44
CA LYS A 663 -19.99 6.30 -13.79
C LYS A 663 -19.92 7.27 -12.61
N LEU A 664 -20.20 6.80 -11.40
CA LEU A 664 -20.07 7.59 -10.17
C LEU A 664 -18.61 8.01 -9.94
N GLY A 665 -17.66 7.10 -10.16
CA GLY A 665 -16.23 7.39 -10.12
C GLY A 665 -15.79 8.45 -11.13
N ALA A 666 -16.29 8.36 -12.36
CA ALA A 666 -16.05 9.38 -13.38
C ALA A 666 -16.65 10.74 -12.98
N PHE A 667 -17.86 10.74 -12.40
CA PHE A 667 -18.56 11.94 -11.95
C PHE A 667 -17.81 12.64 -10.81
N VAL A 668 -17.38 11.94 -9.75
CA VAL A 668 -16.64 12.55 -8.62
C VAL A 668 -15.27 13.07 -9.05
N ARG A 669 -14.60 12.42 -10.02
CA ARG A 669 -13.34 12.92 -10.58
C ARG A 669 -13.50 14.19 -11.39
N ALA A 670 -14.66 14.37 -12.03
CA ALA A 670 -14.97 15.57 -12.80
C ALA A 670 -15.37 16.77 -11.91
N HIS A 671 -15.76 16.52 -10.65
CA HIS A 671 -16.25 17.49 -9.70
C HIS A 671 -15.43 17.49 -8.39
N PRO A 672 -14.23 18.07 -8.37
CA PRO A 672 -13.36 18.07 -7.18
C PRO A 672 -13.93 18.84 -6.00
N GLU A 673 -14.93 19.68 -6.21
CA GLU A 673 -15.68 20.42 -5.17
C GLU A 673 -16.63 19.50 -4.37
N ILE A 674 -17.00 18.35 -4.87
CA ILE A 674 -17.84 17.40 -4.12
C ILE A 674 -17.07 16.87 -2.91
N ALA A 675 -17.68 16.98 -1.73
CA ALA A 675 -17.18 16.33 -0.51
C ALA A 675 -17.57 14.87 -0.46
N GLU A 676 -18.86 14.59 -0.72
CA GLU A 676 -19.44 13.26 -0.59
C GLU A 676 -20.65 13.08 -1.53
N ILE A 677 -20.80 11.85 -2.03
CA ILE A 677 -22.00 11.35 -2.70
C ILE A 677 -22.42 10.08 -1.99
N ASP A 678 -23.68 10.00 -1.60
CA ASP A 678 -24.32 8.78 -1.08
C ASP A 678 -25.48 8.39 -1.98
N VAL A 679 -25.40 7.21 -2.59
CA VAL A 679 -26.46 6.59 -3.40
C VAL A 679 -26.89 5.33 -2.64
N ASN A 680 -27.92 5.45 -1.84
CA ASN A 680 -28.33 4.43 -0.87
C ASN A 680 -29.85 4.46 -0.60
N PRO A 681 -30.59 3.38 -0.98
CA PRO A 681 -30.06 2.17 -1.60
C PRO A 681 -30.03 2.19 -3.13
N VAL A 682 -29.22 1.30 -3.69
CA VAL A 682 -29.26 0.89 -5.09
C VAL A 682 -29.90 -0.50 -5.16
N ALA A 683 -31.04 -0.63 -5.84
CA ALA A 683 -31.67 -1.91 -6.06
C ALA A 683 -31.04 -2.63 -7.26
N VAL A 684 -30.50 -3.84 -7.02
CA VAL A 684 -29.89 -4.69 -8.05
C VAL A 684 -30.83 -5.83 -8.38
N TYR A 685 -31.23 -5.90 -9.65
CA TYR A 685 -32.21 -6.87 -10.17
C TYR A 685 -31.52 -8.16 -10.62
N PRO A 686 -32.30 -9.19 -11.06
CA PRO A 686 -31.70 -10.37 -11.66
C PRO A 686 -30.83 -10.03 -12.88
N ALA A 687 -29.85 -10.88 -13.17
CA ALA A 687 -28.90 -10.69 -14.26
C ALA A 687 -29.60 -10.33 -15.61
N GLY A 688 -29.15 -9.26 -16.25
CA GLY A 688 -29.72 -8.67 -17.46
C GLY A 688 -30.91 -7.72 -17.24
N GLU A 689 -31.32 -7.49 -15.97
CA GLU A 689 -32.44 -6.60 -15.65
C GLU A 689 -32.00 -5.25 -15.04
N GLY A 690 -30.69 -5.07 -14.84
CA GLY A 690 -30.09 -3.79 -14.46
C GLY A 690 -30.06 -3.50 -12.96
N ALA A 691 -29.72 -2.25 -12.64
CA ALA A 691 -29.70 -1.69 -11.30
C ALA A 691 -30.32 -0.29 -11.31
N LEU A 692 -30.87 0.15 -10.17
CA LEU A 692 -31.60 1.42 -10.04
C LEU A 692 -31.24 2.13 -8.74
N ALA A 693 -30.81 3.39 -8.82
CA ALA A 693 -30.49 4.23 -7.66
C ALA A 693 -31.78 4.82 -7.06
N LEU A 694 -32.17 4.37 -5.87
CA LEU A 694 -33.46 4.73 -5.28
C LEU A 694 -33.44 6.00 -4.45
N ASP A 695 -32.29 6.35 -3.90
CA ASP A 695 -32.05 7.62 -3.19
C ASP A 695 -30.65 8.15 -3.53
N ALA A 696 -30.45 9.45 -3.41
CA ALA A 696 -29.17 10.08 -3.67
C ALA A 696 -29.02 11.37 -2.86
N LEU A 697 -27.84 11.58 -2.32
CA LEU A 697 -27.41 12.80 -1.63
C LEU A 697 -26.06 13.23 -2.19
N ILE A 698 -25.88 14.52 -2.46
CA ILE A 698 -24.59 15.09 -2.86
C ILE A 698 -24.29 16.26 -1.92
N VAL A 699 -23.09 16.26 -1.34
CA VAL A 699 -22.58 17.34 -0.51
C VAL A 699 -21.40 17.99 -1.22
N VAL A 700 -21.48 19.30 -1.43
CA VAL A 700 -20.48 20.13 -2.10
C VAL A 700 -19.85 21.09 -1.09
N ARG A 701 -18.51 21.21 -1.12
CA ARG A 701 -17.73 22.10 -0.21
C ARG A 701 -18.02 23.56 -0.45
#